data_b2633de58fc0f1392ebbc3fd6badfa96
#
_entry.id   b2633de58fc0f1392ebbc3fd6badfa96
#
_cell.length_a   1.000
_cell.length_b   1.000
_cell.length_c   1.000
_cell.angle_alpha   90.00
_cell.angle_beta   90.00
_cell.angle_gamma   90.00
#
_symmetry.space_group_name_H-M   'P 1'
#
loop_
_entity.id
_entity.type
_entity.pdbx_description
1 polymer ?
#
loop_
_entity_poly.entity_id
_entity_poly.type
_entity_poly.pdbx_seq_one_letter_code
_entity_poly.pdbx_strand_id
1 'polypeptide(L)'
;MRKLLAGCLALCIPALLTAQTPADSISRTETIDSVVVTARRPLMVYKQTGNIAVDIEQLKYAPLFAGEKDIFKFLQLLPGVSAGKDGMSGLLVRGGSNDQTLILYDDVPIYNQAHAYGILSIFSGETVQSAEMSKGYISPAYGSRLSALTQIRTREGDRRNHRQSLTVGTLSLAGTLDGPIKRDKGSYLISARYFFPEAVLAIADNAVRYGFYDVTGKLTYDIHRNHTLSLGIYSGDDHMKNKEDHAENGFGWGNTTASLRLESRWNDNLRSSVVAYYTYLQNRQETKFKDDGFSNWGKTTFKTHEFGARMTFDQRLSHIWMLEYGAAFSHQRFEPMHTKSIINGQHKNRGYSSEQLVSGALFLNNRFQWGGWRADVGVRGAVYDNSEQTKYAVEPRAQLSYDFGRDNSVWLSGTINSQALVQFNRYYYSMPIDFWTPFRDGRLQHAWQVSLGGRAKLHENLTLSVEGYYKRMRNLPLIYDSDDFLLSNGGFIYGTGRAFGIEAMLQYQTERLSLTASYTYTDSRRRSDGVTYPFEYDVPHDFNAFVSYDVVKRPGRKHTFSLNVAWRSGLPYRLTNESYPDTDGNPIIGITAYPTMRMHNYFRADVSYNMERCKRNGVRNWQFSIINATWHKNPVSIYPYRGSYKATVLIPIMPSVSYTRTFGK
;
A
#
# COMPACT_ATOMS: atom_id res chain seq x y z
N MET A 1 31.80 -9.82 -10.54
CA MET A 1 30.76 -10.34 -9.58
C MET A 1 31.30 -11.28 -8.50
N ARG A 2 32.10 -12.32 -8.78
CA ARG A 2 32.64 -13.23 -7.70
C ARG A 2 33.55 -12.57 -6.65
N LYS A 3 34.20 -11.46 -6.93
CA LYS A 3 35.12 -10.78 -5.99
C LYS A 3 34.43 -9.77 -5.03
N LEU A 4 33.22 -9.29 -5.33
CA LEU A 4 32.48 -8.38 -4.48
C LEU A 4 31.66 -9.10 -3.39
N LEU A 5 31.22 -10.33 -3.65
CA LEU A 5 30.51 -11.13 -2.64
C LEU A 5 31.39 -11.60 -1.48
N ALA A 6 32.70 -11.79 -1.73
CA ALA A 6 33.65 -12.21 -0.70
C ALA A 6 34.03 -11.10 0.28
N GLY A 7 33.94 -9.83 -0.13
CA GLY A 7 34.28 -8.68 0.71
C GLY A 7 33.20 -8.31 1.75
N CYS A 8 31.96 -8.56 1.47
CA CYS A 8 30.84 -8.23 2.37
C CYS A 8 30.63 -9.25 3.50
N LEU A 9 31.07 -10.50 3.33
CA LEU A 9 30.95 -11.53 4.37
C LEU A 9 32.04 -11.45 5.45
N ALA A 10 33.18 -10.79 5.16
CA ALA A 10 34.34 -10.75 6.08
C ALA A 10 34.22 -9.66 7.17
N LEU A 11 33.27 -8.75 7.08
CA LEU A 11 33.10 -7.63 8.04
C LEU A 11 32.10 -7.87 9.16
N CYS A 12 31.48 -9.05 9.26
CA CYS A 12 30.40 -9.35 10.20
C CYS A 12 30.72 -10.42 11.25
N ILE A 13 31.99 -10.65 11.61
CA ILE A 13 32.33 -11.56 12.72
C ILE A 13 32.70 -10.70 13.93
N PRO A 14 31.82 -10.52 14.94
CA PRO A 14 32.24 -9.98 16.22
C PRO A 14 33.00 -11.06 17.00
N ALA A 15 34.15 -10.69 17.52
CA ALA A 15 34.96 -11.55 18.40
C ALA A 15 34.13 -12.02 19.60
N LEU A 16 34.10 -13.31 19.82
CA LEU A 16 33.57 -13.95 21.02
C LEU A 16 34.47 -13.59 22.22
N LEU A 17 34.03 -12.63 23.01
CA LEU A 17 34.55 -12.40 24.35
C LEU A 17 33.57 -13.00 25.35
N THR A 18 33.99 -14.03 26.02
CA THR A 18 33.29 -14.68 27.13
C THR A 18 33.22 -13.73 28.32
N ALA A 19 32.02 -13.32 28.69
CA ALA A 19 31.77 -12.62 29.95
C ALA A 19 30.94 -13.51 30.88
N GLN A 20 31.46 -13.71 32.07
CA GLN A 20 30.83 -14.46 33.17
C GLN A 20 29.59 -13.72 33.67
N THR A 21 28.56 -14.50 34.00
CA THR A 21 27.28 -14.05 34.58
C THR A 21 27.39 -13.75 36.06
N PRO A 22 26.75 -12.72 36.58
CA PRO A 22 26.19 -12.72 37.92
C PRO A 22 24.69 -13.04 37.88
N ALA A 23 24.29 -13.88 38.83
CA ALA A 23 22.95 -14.35 39.05
C ALA A 23 22.03 -13.30 39.70
N ASP A 24 20.72 -13.53 39.48
CA ASP A 24 19.58 -13.04 40.24
C ASP A 24 19.20 -11.55 40.19
N SER A 25 18.17 -11.29 39.37
CA SER A 25 17.09 -10.41 39.81
C SER A 25 15.76 -11.02 39.35
N ILE A 26 14.97 -11.40 40.31
CA ILE A 26 13.60 -11.89 40.18
C ILE A 26 12.75 -10.77 39.58
N SER A 27 12.35 -10.91 38.32
CA SER A 27 11.30 -10.06 37.76
C SER A 27 9.96 -10.56 38.27
N ARG A 28 9.42 -9.90 39.30
CA ARG A 28 8.01 -10.01 39.65
C ARG A 28 7.19 -9.56 38.42
N THR A 29 6.55 -10.49 37.76
CA THR A 29 5.47 -10.21 36.82
C THR A 29 4.26 -9.83 37.65
N GLU A 30 4.07 -8.55 37.91
CA GLU A 30 2.78 -8.07 38.39
C GLU A 30 1.81 -8.23 37.24
N THR A 31 0.83 -9.11 37.41
CA THR A 31 -0.38 -9.14 36.61
C THR A 31 -1.10 -7.83 36.87
N ILE A 32 -0.92 -6.85 35.98
CA ILE A 32 -1.78 -5.69 35.96
C ILE A 32 -3.16 -6.21 35.64
N ASP A 33 -4.07 -6.14 36.62
CA ASP A 33 -5.49 -6.32 36.40
C ASP A 33 -5.88 -5.53 35.15
N SER A 34 -6.68 -6.12 34.28
CA SER A 34 -7.10 -5.55 33.01
C SER A 34 -7.63 -4.15 33.25
N VAL A 35 -6.80 -3.15 33.02
CA VAL A 35 -7.25 -1.75 32.96
C VAL A 35 -8.18 -1.70 31.75
N VAL A 36 -9.47 -1.66 32.02
CA VAL A 36 -10.48 -1.38 30.99
C VAL A 36 -10.21 0.06 30.55
N VAL A 37 -9.44 0.23 29.48
CA VAL A 37 -9.23 1.54 28.88
C VAL A 37 -10.58 1.97 28.31
N THR A 38 -11.27 2.80 29.04
CA THR A 38 -12.60 3.32 28.69
C THR A 38 -12.54 4.42 27.63
N ALA A 39 -11.34 5.00 27.42
CA ALA A 39 -11.13 6.03 26.42
C ALA A 39 -11.03 5.42 25.01
N ARG A 40 -11.77 6.00 24.08
CA ARG A 40 -11.70 5.66 22.66
C ARG A 40 -10.38 6.20 22.08
N ARG A 41 -9.64 5.41 21.32
CA ARG A 41 -8.40 5.88 20.67
C ARG A 41 -8.73 6.60 19.35
N PRO A 42 -7.94 7.62 18.95
CA PRO A 42 -8.12 8.25 17.64
C PRO A 42 -7.90 7.24 16.51
N LEU A 43 -8.64 7.40 15.41
CA LEU A 43 -8.49 6.55 14.22
C LEU A 43 -7.06 6.55 13.68
N MET A 44 -6.39 7.69 13.78
CA MET A 44 -5.04 7.92 13.28
C MET A 44 -4.20 8.56 14.37
N VAL A 45 -3.00 8.06 14.55
CA VAL A 45 -2.05 8.59 15.54
C VAL A 45 -0.81 9.09 14.82
N TYR A 46 -0.55 10.39 14.89
CA TYR A 46 0.77 10.91 14.57
C TYR A 46 1.76 10.39 15.63
N LYS A 47 2.71 9.60 15.18
CA LYS A 47 3.88 9.29 16.01
C LYS A 47 4.73 10.56 16.10
N GLN A 48 5.53 10.67 17.15
CA GLN A 48 6.36 11.85 17.43
C GLN A 48 7.35 12.23 16.30
N THR A 49 7.48 11.39 15.28
CA THR A 49 8.39 11.56 14.13
C THR A 49 7.67 11.97 12.84
N GLY A 50 6.45 12.53 12.90
CA GLY A 50 5.68 12.85 11.69
C GLY A 50 5.10 11.66 10.94
N ASN A 51 5.37 10.43 11.39
CA ASN A 51 4.77 9.22 10.85
C ASN A 51 3.36 9.02 11.39
N ILE A 52 2.48 8.49 10.56
CA ILE A 52 1.08 8.26 10.91
C ILE A 52 0.83 6.76 11.04
N ALA A 53 0.27 6.33 12.16
CA ALA A 53 -0.22 4.99 12.38
C ALA A 53 -1.75 4.98 12.38
N VAL A 54 -2.36 3.97 11.73
CA VAL A 54 -3.80 3.73 11.77
C VAL A 54 -4.11 2.81 12.94
N ASP A 55 -5.10 3.18 13.75
CA ASP A 55 -5.62 2.32 14.81
C ASP A 55 -6.56 1.27 14.21
N ILE A 56 -6.09 0.05 14.13
CA ILE A 56 -6.82 -1.09 13.55
C ILE A 56 -8.10 -1.41 14.32
N GLU A 57 -8.17 -1.14 15.63
CA GLU A 57 -9.38 -1.33 16.42
C GLU A 57 -10.52 -0.40 15.98
N GLN A 58 -10.22 0.80 15.49
CA GLN A 58 -11.22 1.72 14.95
C GLN A 58 -11.71 1.30 13.56
N LEU A 59 -10.91 0.54 12.82
CA LEU A 59 -11.28 -0.01 11.52
C LEU A 59 -12.52 -0.93 11.60
N LYS A 60 -12.78 -1.53 12.76
CA LYS A 60 -13.97 -2.37 12.99
C LYS A 60 -15.28 -1.65 12.75
N TYR A 61 -15.29 -0.32 12.89
CA TYR A 61 -16.51 0.52 12.82
C TYR A 61 -16.65 1.23 11.48
N ALA A 62 -15.70 1.07 10.60
CA ALA A 62 -15.70 1.68 9.28
C ALA A 62 -16.78 1.11 8.36
N PRO A 63 -17.31 1.91 7.42
CA PRO A 63 -18.17 1.40 6.37
C PRO A 63 -17.51 0.26 5.61
N LEU A 64 -18.27 -0.83 5.41
CA LEU A 64 -17.80 -2.00 4.66
C LEU A 64 -17.84 -1.70 3.17
N PHE A 65 -16.77 -2.06 2.49
CA PHE A 65 -16.73 -2.10 1.04
C PHE A 65 -17.09 -3.52 0.57
N ALA A 66 -18.22 -3.68 -0.11
CA ALA A 66 -18.72 -4.98 -0.57
C ALA A 66 -18.82 -6.07 0.53
N GLY A 67 -19.03 -5.66 1.79
CA GLY A 67 -19.05 -6.56 2.94
C GLY A 67 -17.69 -6.74 3.65
N GLU A 68 -16.63 -6.09 3.18
CA GLU A 68 -15.26 -6.21 3.68
C GLU A 68 -14.74 -4.94 4.35
N LYS A 69 -13.87 -5.11 5.35
CA LYS A 69 -13.11 -4.02 5.99
C LYS A 69 -11.80 -3.83 5.26
N ASP A 70 -11.57 -2.65 4.70
CA ASP A 70 -10.39 -2.37 3.88
C ASP A 70 -9.48 -1.32 4.54
N ILE A 71 -8.28 -1.74 4.95
CA ILE A 71 -7.30 -0.87 5.59
C ILE A 71 -6.73 0.17 4.63
N PHE A 72 -6.66 -0.15 3.35
CA PHE A 72 -6.09 0.73 2.35
C PHE A 72 -6.98 1.96 2.10
N LYS A 73 -8.30 1.76 2.17
CA LYS A 73 -9.28 2.86 2.13
C LYS A 73 -9.12 3.82 3.31
N PHE A 74 -8.65 3.34 4.46
CA PHE A 74 -8.31 4.19 5.60
C PHE A 74 -7.02 4.97 5.41
N LEU A 75 -6.00 4.35 4.83
CA LEU A 75 -4.78 5.06 4.47
C LEU A 75 -5.05 6.20 3.48
N GLN A 76 -6.06 6.06 2.62
CA GLN A 76 -6.51 7.10 1.70
C GLN A 76 -7.23 8.28 2.37
N LEU A 77 -7.62 8.18 3.66
CA LEU A 77 -8.17 9.29 4.44
C LEU A 77 -7.08 10.16 5.10
N LEU A 78 -5.81 9.73 5.02
CA LEU A 78 -4.69 10.47 5.59
C LEU A 78 -4.46 11.77 4.82
N PRO A 79 -4.13 12.88 5.50
CA PRO A 79 -3.76 14.11 4.80
C PRO A 79 -2.51 13.88 3.94
N GLY A 80 -2.48 14.48 2.74
CA GLY A 80 -1.40 14.28 1.76
C GLY A 80 -1.42 12.96 1.01
N VAL A 81 -2.48 12.15 1.19
CA VAL A 81 -2.69 10.88 0.49
C VAL A 81 -4.00 10.94 -0.28
N SER A 82 -3.95 10.78 -1.58
CA SER A 82 -5.15 10.73 -2.42
C SER A 82 -5.37 9.33 -3.00
N ALA A 83 -6.63 8.96 -3.13
CA ALA A 83 -7.04 7.74 -3.83
C ALA A 83 -7.10 7.92 -5.36
N GLY A 84 -6.98 9.15 -5.86
CA GLY A 84 -7.23 9.44 -7.26
C GLY A 84 -8.71 9.30 -7.62
N LYS A 85 -9.06 8.28 -8.40
CA LYS A 85 -10.43 7.95 -8.80
C LYS A 85 -10.81 6.53 -8.35
N ASP A 86 -12.09 6.21 -8.40
CA ASP A 86 -12.54 4.82 -8.17
C ASP A 86 -11.88 3.88 -9.20
N GLY A 87 -11.55 2.67 -8.79
CA GLY A 87 -10.82 1.73 -9.64
C GLY A 87 -9.30 1.98 -9.73
N MET A 88 -8.75 2.90 -8.94
CA MET A 88 -7.32 3.04 -8.73
C MET A 88 -6.91 2.40 -7.41
N SER A 89 -5.87 1.59 -7.47
CA SER A 89 -5.39 0.81 -6.35
C SER A 89 -4.27 1.47 -5.56
N GLY A 90 -3.86 2.69 -5.91
CA GLY A 90 -2.67 3.31 -5.38
C GLY A 90 -2.87 4.20 -4.17
N LEU A 91 -1.74 4.54 -3.55
CA LEU A 91 -1.59 5.65 -2.61
C LEU A 91 -0.80 6.75 -3.29
N LEU A 92 -1.49 7.78 -3.74
CA LEU A 92 -0.88 8.96 -4.36
C LEU A 92 -0.44 9.92 -3.27
N VAL A 93 0.85 9.93 -2.95
CA VAL A 93 1.37 10.65 -1.79
C VAL A 93 2.13 11.89 -2.25
N ARG A 94 1.69 13.08 -1.78
CA ARG A 94 2.36 14.37 -2.00
C ARG A 94 2.72 14.59 -3.47
N GLY A 95 1.74 14.44 -4.36
CA GLY A 95 1.90 14.63 -5.82
C GLY A 95 2.81 13.61 -6.50
N GLY A 96 3.03 12.46 -5.88
CA GLY A 96 3.71 11.30 -6.46
C GLY A 96 2.75 10.37 -7.18
N SER A 97 3.28 9.50 -8.06
CA SER A 97 2.57 8.39 -8.69
C SER A 97 2.51 7.16 -7.77
N ASN A 98 1.72 6.18 -8.17
CA ASN A 98 1.54 4.95 -7.40
C ASN A 98 2.85 4.18 -7.18
N ASP A 99 3.70 4.10 -8.20
CA ASP A 99 5.01 3.44 -8.15
C ASP A 99 6.03 4.14 -7.24
N GLN A 100 5.76 5.38 -6.80
CA GLN A 100 6.64 6.16 -5.94
C GLN A 100 6.41 5.92 -4.44
N THR A 101 5.45 5.09 -4.07
CA THR A 101 5.20 4.67 -2.69
C THR A 101 5.66 3.23 -2.49
N LEU A 102 6.57 3.00 -1.53
CA LEU A 102 6.96 1.64 -1.14
C LEU A 102 5.90 1.07 -0.20
N ILE A 103 5.29 -0.04 -0.58
CA ILE A 103 4.32 -0.75 0.24
C ILE A 103 4.96 -2.06 0.69
N LEU A 104 5.06 -2.26 2.00
CA LEU A 104 5.59 -3.47 2.62
C LEU A 104 4.49 -4.21 3.37
N TYR A 105 4.34 -5.50 3.09
CA TYR A 105 3.49 -6.43 3.83
C TYR A 105 4.37 -7.46 4.54
N ASP A 106 4.42 -7.41 5.87
CA ASP A 106 5.40 -8.15 6.69
C ASP A 106 6.86 -8.01 6.18
N ASP A 107 7.27 -6.77 5.85
CA ASP A 107 8.57 -6.38 5.26
C ASP A 107 8.85 -6.83 3.83
N VAL A 108 7.89 -7.45 3.16
CA VAL A 108 7.98 -7.85 1.74
C VAL A 108 7.41 -6.76 0.84
N PRO A 109 8.13 -6.29 -0.18
CA PRO A 109 7.58 -5.36 -1.17
C PRO A 109 6.39 -5.95 -1.92
N ILE A 110 5.32 -5.17 -2.04
CA ILE A 110 4.13 -5.50 -2.81
C ILE A 110 4.10 -4.67 -4.08
N TYR A 111 3.96 -5.34 -5.22
CA TYR A 111 3.92 -4.72 -6.54
C TYR A 111 2.51 -4.39 -7.03
N ASN A 112 1.49 -5.13 -6.57
CA ASN A 112 0.08 -4.81 -6.77
C ASN A 112 -0.68 -5.02 -5.46
N GLN A 113 -1.25 -3.96 -4.92
CA GLN A 113 -1.91 -3.94 -3.62
C GLN A 113 -3.43 -4.13 -3.69
N ALA A 114 -3.98 -4.48 -4.85
CA ALA A 114 -5.41 -4.43 -5.09
C ALA A 114 -6.03 -5.71 -5.63
N HIS A 115 -7.25 -5.94 -5.15
CA HIS A 115 -8.26 -6.78 -5.76
C HIS A 115 -9.36 -5.92 -6.39
N ALA A 116 -10.17 -6.53 -7.25
CA ALA A 116 -11.39 -5.93 -7.83
C ALA A 116 -11.13 -4.54 -8.45
N TYR A 117 -10.08 -4.40 -9.26
CA TYR A 117 -9.73 -3.12 -9.90
C TYR A 117 -9.54 -1.97 -8.90
N GLY A 118 -8.96 -2.23 -7.73
CA GLY A 118 -8.73 -1.21 -6.70
C GLY A 118 -9.95 -0.91 -5.81
N ILE A 119 -11.03 -1.65 -5.95
CA ILE A 119 -12.19 -1.56 -5.05
C ILE A 119 -11.84 -2.08 -3.66
N LEU A 120 -11.09 -3.19 -3.59
CA LEU A 120 -10.60 -3.81 -2.37
C LEU A 120 -9.08 -3.94 -2.38
N SER A 121 -8.47 -3.98 -1.19
CA SER A 121 -7.05 -4.27 -1.06
C SER A 121 -6.78 -5.74 -0.72
N ILE A 122 -5.53 -6.15 -0.95
CA ILE A 122 -5.05 -7.48 -0.55
C ILE A 122 -4.94 -7.62 0.98
N PHE A 123 -5.04 -6.53 1.73
CA PHE A 123 -4.83 -6.50 3.19
C PHE A 123 -6.13 -6.73 3.92
N SER A 124 -6.37 -7.96 4.35
CA SER A 124 -7.57 -8.30 5.13
C SER A 124 -7.53 -7.65 6.51
N GLY A 125 -8.59 -6.91 6.88
CA GLY A 125 -8.71 -6.27 8.19
C GLY A 125 -8.72 -7.24 9.38
N GLU A 126 -8.95 -8.55 9.14
CA GLU A 126 -8.91 -9.59 10.19
C GLU A 126 -7.48 -10.04 10.53
N THR A 127 -6.52 -9.84 9.61
CA THR A 127 -5.14 -10.31 9.76
C THR A 127 -4.16 -9.20 10.12
N VAL A 128 -4.50 -7.93 9.83
CA VAL A 128 -3.60 -6.81 10.05
C VAL A 128 -3.53 -6.41 11.52
N GLN A 129 -2.32 -6.25 12.03
CA GLN A 129 -2.03 -5.72 13.36
C GLN A 129 -1.77 -4.22 13.36
N SER A 130 -1.01 -3.74 12.37
CA SER A 130 -0.64 -2.33 12.25
C SER A 130 -0.48 -1.90 10.81
N ALA A 131 -0.79 -0.65 10.54
CA ALA A 131 -0.49 0.04 9.31
C ALA A 131 0.11 1.41 9.62
N GLU A 132 1.27 1.67 9.08
CA GLU A 132 2.03 2.89 9.31
C GLU A 132 2.46 3.49 7.99
N MET A 133 2.39 4.82 7.90
CA MET A 133 2.84 5.57 6.73
C MET A 133 3.83 6.65 7.11
N SER A 134 4.96 6.68 6.41
CA SER A 134 5.99 7.72 6.49
C SER A 134 5.99 8.52 5.20
N LYS A 135 5.65 9.82 5.27
CA LYS A 135 5.55 10.73 4.10
C LYS A 135 6.64 11.81 4.10
N GLY A 136 7.16 12.16 5.26
CA GLY A 136 8.21 13.16 5.45
C GLY A 136 9.57 12.51 5.58
N TYR A 137 9.90 12.10 6.79
CA TYR A 137 11.10 11.33 7.08
C TYR A 137 10.87 9.84 6.89
N ILE A 138 11.71 9.19 6.10
CA ILE A 138 11.73 7.74 5.92
C ILE A 138 13.07 7.23 6.46
N SER A 139 13.08 6.22 7.36
CA SER A 139 14.34 5.65 7.86
C SER A 139 15.25 5.21 6.69
N PRO A 140 16.57 5.48 6.77
CA PRO A 140 17.54 5.04 5.76
C PRO A 140 17.59 3.52 5.53
N ALA A 141 17.03 2.72 6.45
CA ALA A 141 16.85 1.28 6.28
C ALA A 141 15.97 0.93 5.05
N TYR A 142 15.16 1.89 4.58
CA TYR A 142 14.26 1.74 3.45
C TYR A 142 14.61 2.71 2.31
N GLY A 143 14.45 2.27 1.06
CA GLY A 143 14.76 3.07 -0.12
C GLY A 143 14.01 2.62 -1.36
N SER A 144 14.50 3.05 -2.52
CA SER A 144 14.01 2.65 -3.85
C SER A 144 12.63 3.16 -4.25
N ARG A 145 12.11 4.21 -3.55
CA ARG A 145 10.88 4.94 -3.92
C ARG A 145 11.00 6.41 -3.57
N LEU A 146 10.27 7.28 -4.29
CA LEU A 146 10.44 8.74 -4.21
C LEU A 146 9.52 9.44 -3.21
N SER A 147 8.38 8.83 -2.83
CA SER A 147 7.32 9.59 -2.14
C SER A 147 7.08 9.16 -0.70
N ALA A 148 6.83 7.88 -0.45
CA ALA A 148 6.42 7.41 0.86
C ALA A 148 6.80 5.96 1.11
N LEU A 149 6.75 5.59 2.39
CA LEU A 149 6.81 4.21 2.86
C LEU A 149 5.51 3.88 3.60
N THR A 150 4.86 2.79 3.22
CA THR A 150 3.71 2.21 3.93
C THR A 150 4.08 0.82 4.41
N GLN A 151 4.00 0.60 5.72
CA GLN A 151 4.30 -0.68 6.36
C GLN A 151 3.02 -1.26 6.94
N ILE A 152 2.63 -2.44 6.48
CA ILE A 152 1.49 -3.19 6.96
C ILE A 152 2.02 -4.48 7.56
N ARG A 153 1.67 -4.74 8.81
CA ARG A 153 2.09 -5.95 9.52
C ARG A 153 0.90 -6.80 9.91
N THR A 154 1.02 -8.09 9.67
CA THR A 154 0.03 -9.07 10.15
C THR A 154 0.20 -9.31 11.64
N ARG A 155 -0.92 -9.60 12.31
CA ARG A 155 -0.90 -10.01 13.71
C ARG A 155 -0.29 -11.41 13.86
N GLU A 156 0.22 -11.68 15.02
CA GLU A 156 0.55 -13.04 15.41
C GLU A 156 -0.72 -13.81 15.83
N GLY A 157 -0.64 -15.14 15.86
CA GLY A 157 -1.65 -15.97 16.51
C GLY A 157 -1.60 -15.83 18.03
N ASP A 158 -2.68 -16.21 18.71
CA ASP A 158 -2.68 -16.26 20.17
C ASP A 158 -1.76 -17.37 20.66
N ARG A 159 -0.88 -17.08 21.62
CA ARG A 159 0.10 -18.04 22.14
C ARG A 159 -0.46 -18.97 23.23
N ARG A 160 -1.72 -18.76 23.65
CA ARG A 160 -2.35 -19.48 24.76
C ARG A 160 -3.67 -20.15 24.41
N ASN A 161 -4.47 -19.50 23.57
CA ASN A 161 -5.82 -19.92 23.25
C ASN A 161 -6.00 -20.11 21.75
N HIS A 162 -6.81 -21.06 21.35
CA HIS A 162 -7.26 -21.19 19.98
C HIS A 162 -8.44 -20.24 19.75
N ARG A 163 -8.36 -19.48 18.66
CA ARG A 163 -9.41 -18.58 18.20
C ARG A 163 -9.81 -18.93 16.77
N GLN A 164 -11.08 -18.80 16.48
CA GLN A 164 -11.64 -19.00 15.16
C GLN A 164 -12.57 -17.84 14.86
N SER A 165 -12.51 -17.31 13.65
CA SER A 165 -13.41 -16.28 13.17
C SER A 165 -13.97 -16.70 11.83
N LEU A 166 -15.27 -16.51 11.64
CA LEU A 166 -15.96 -16.69 10.37
C LEU A 166 -16.73 -15.40 10.07
N THR A 167 -16.48 -14.84 8.91
CA THR A 167 -17.16 -13.65 8.40
C THR A 167 -17.89 -14.01 7.11
N VAL A 168 -19.18 -13.72 7.07
CA VAL A 168 -20.02 -13.83 5.88
C VAL A 168 -20.46 -12.43 5.52
N GLY A 169 -19.96 -11.91 4.41
CA GLY A 169 -20.33 -10.63 3.82
C GLY A 169 -21.32 -10.81 2.66
N THR A 170 -21.82 -9.68 2.13
CA THR A 170 -22.73 -9.67 0.97
C THR A 170 -22.12 -10.37 -0.25
N LEU A 171 -20.82 -10.20 -0.49
CA LEU A 171 -20.10 -10.71 -1.66
C LEU A 171 -18.85 -11.50 -1.27
N SER A 172 -18.65 -11.81 0.02
CA SER A 172 -17.42 -12.43 0.49
C SER A 172 -17.64 -13.43 1.63
N LEU A 173 -16.72 -14.36 1.72
CA LEU A 173 -16.57 -15.30 2.82
C LEU A 173 -15.12 -15.26 3.31
N ALA A 174 -14.92 -15.06 4.61
CA ALA A 174 -13.58 -15.09 5.20
C ALA A 174 -13.56 -15.95 6.46
N GLY A 175 -12.49 -16.70 6.63
CA GLY A 175 -12.24 -17.52 7.81
C GLY A 175 -10.84 -17.29 8.34
N THR A 176 -10.70 -17.20 9.66
CA THR A 176 -9.40 -17.06 10.33
C THR A 176 -9.30 -18.05 11.47
N LEU A 177 -8.17 -18.75 11.54
CA LEU A 177 -7.81 -19.67 12.59
C LEU A 177 -6.48 -19.25 13.20
N ASP A 178 -6.41 -19.12 14.51
CA ASP A 178 -5.15 -18.85 15.19
C ASP A 178 -5.07 -19.54 16.55
N GLY A 179 -3.86 -19.78 17.01
CA GLY A 179 -3.63 -20.43 18.28
C GLY A 179 -2.17 -20.78 18.54
N PRO A 180 -1.89 -21.43 19.68
CA PRO A 180 -0.55 -21.86 20.04
C PRO A 180 -0.08 -23.05 19.19
N ILE A 181 1.16 -22.99 18.70
CA ILE A 181 1.95 -24.15 18.27
C ILE A 181 2.49 -24.86 19.51
N LYS A 182 3.06 -24.06 20.41
CA LYS A 182 3.48 -24.45 21.74
C LYS A 182 3.13 -23.30 22.69
N ARG A 183 2.38 -23.63 23.74
CA ARG A 183 1.90 -22.63 24.70
C ARG A 183 3.04 -21.73 25.19
N ASP A 184 2.79 -20.42 25.18
CA ASP A 184 3.70 -19.33 25.56
C ASP A 184 5.00 -19.21 24.71
N LYS A 185 5.25 -20.14 23.75
CA LYS A 185 6.47 -20.13 22.91
C LYS A 185 6.24 -19.83 21.44
N GLY A 186 5.10 -20.22 20.91
CA GLY A 186 4.88 -20.01 19.49
C GLY A 186 3.41 -20.09 19.12
N SER A 187 3.05 -19.42 18.03
CA SER A 187 1.70 -19.31 17.54
C SER A 187 1.63 -19.45 16.02
N TYR A 188 0.46 -19.81 15.56
CA TYR A 188 0.10 -19.80 14.15
C TYR A 188 -1.11 -18.90 13.90
N LEU A 189 -1.18 -18.34 12.72
CA LEU A 189 -2.32 -17.64 12.14
C LEU A 189 -2.52 -18.13 10.71
N ILE A 190 -3.73 -18.50 10.34
CA ILE A 190 -4.12 -18.84 8.99
C ILE A 190 -5.43 -18.13 8.71
N SER A 191 -5.50 -17.40 7.59
CA SER A 191 -6.70 -16.71 7.14
C SER A 191 -6.90 -16.98 5.66
N ALA A 192 -8.14 -17.21 5.26
CA ALA A 192 -8.53 -17.33 3.87
C ALA A 192 -9.76 -16.46 3.61
N ARG A 193 -9.78 -15.81 2.44
CA ARG A 193 -10.89 -14.99 1.96
C ARG A 193 -11.24 -15.37 0.53
N TYR A 194 -12.52 -15.41 0.23
CA TYR A 194 -13.05 -15.64 -1.11
C TYR A 194 -14.12 -14.60 -1.41
N PHE A 195 -14.03 -13.97 -2.56
CA PHE A 195 -14.96 -12.94 -3.04
C PHE A 195 -15.71 -13.47 -4.26
N PHE A 196 -17.05 -13.45 -4.21
CA PHE A 196 -17.93 -14.07 -5.20
C PHE A 196 -19.09 -13.14 -5.63
N PRO A 197 -18.81 -12.06 -6.35
CA PRO A 197 -19.85 -11.15 -6.83
C PRO A 197 -20.71 -11.75 -7.93
N GLU A 198 -20.40 -12.94 -8.41
CA GLU A 198 -21.07 -13.62 -9.53
C GLU A 198 -22.60 -13.70 -9.36
N ALA A 199 -23.08 -13.93 -8.13
CA ALA A 199 -24.52 -13.97 -7.85
C ALA A 199 -25.23 -12.62 -8.11
N VAL A 200 -24.53 -11.49 -7.89
CA VAL A 200 -25.07 -10.14 -8.14
C VAL A 200 -24.82 -9.73 -9.59
N LEU A 201 -23.68 -10.04 -10.15
CA LEU A 201 -23.35 -9.76 -11.56
C LEU A 201 -24.25 -10.52 -12.50
N ALA A 202 -24.62 -11.75 -12.18
CA ALA A 202 -25.53 -12.57 -12.99
C ALA A 202 -26.95 -11.95 -13.10
N ILE A 203 -27.36 -11.11 -12.15
CA ILE A 203 -28.64 -10.37 -12.22
C ILE A 203 -28.50 -9.16 -13.17
N ALA A 204 -27.31 -8.56 -13.24
CA ALA A 204 -27.07 -7.35 -14.00
C ALA A 204 -26.64 -7.64 -15.45
N ASP A 205 -25.75 -8.61 -15.66
CA ASP A 205 -25.24 -9.02 -16.96
C ASP A 205 -24.62 -10.43 -16.86
N ASN A 206 -25.10 -11.36 -17.67
CA ASN A 206 -24.61 -12.73 -17.70
C ASN A 206 -23.23 -12.90 -18.38
N ALA A 207 -22.70 -11.86 -19.02
CA ALA A 207 -21.46 -11.94 -19.81
C ALA A 207 -20.20 -11.88 -18.93
N VAL A 208 -20.24 -11.14 -17.80
CA VAL A 208 -19.08 -10.90 -16.94
C VAL A 208 -19.10 -11.81 -15.72
N ARG A 209 -18.00 -12.56 -15.54
CA ARG A 209 -17.69 -13.30 -14.31
C ARG A 209 -16.45 -12.74 -13.67
N TYR A 210 -16.49 -12.49 -12.38
CA TYR A 210 -15.37 -11.99 -11.61
C TYR A 210 -15.30 -12.67 -10.23
N GLY A 211 -14.10 -12.89 -9.72
CA GLY A 211 -13.86 -13.37 -8.37
C GLY A 211 -12.40 -13.23 -7.99
N PHE A 212 -12.13 -13.27 -6.69
CA PHE A 212 -10.77 -13.41 -6.19
C PHE A 212 -10.73 -14.26 -4.92
N TYR A 213 -9.55 -14.75 -4.62
CA TYR A 213 -9.24 -15.34 -3.31
C TYR A 213 -7.92 -14.81 -2.78
N ASP A 214 -7.75 -14.88 -1.48
CA ASP A 214 -6.45 -14.76 -0.84
C ASP A 214 -6.32 -15.66 0.39
N VAL A 215 -5.07 -15.99 0.69
CA VAL A 215 -4.67 -16.77 1.85
C VAL A 215 -3.47 -16.09 2.51
N THR A 216 -3.56 -15.90 3.82
CA THR A 216 -2.48 -15.37 4.65
C THR A 216 -2.13 -16.41 5.71
N GLY A 217 -0.84 -16.71 5.85
CA GLY A 217 -0.31 -17.58 6.89
C GLY A 217 0.82 -16.89 7.65
N LYS A 218 0.85 -17.06 8.98
CA LYS A 218 1.97 -16.61 9.82
C LYS A 218 2.26 -17.62 10.91
N LEU A 219 3.53 -17.99 11.05
CA LEU A 219 4.05 -18.78 12.14
C LEU A 219 5.06 -17.93 12.91
N THR A 220 4.96 -17.92 14.23
CA THR A 220 5.92 -17.22 15.09
C THR A 220 6.36 -18.16 16.18
N TYR A 221 7.66 -18.28 16.40
CA TYR A 221 8.22 -19.20 17.39
C TYR A 221 9.47 -18.61 18.06
N ASP A 222 9.48 -18.62 19.40
CA ASP A 222 10.63 -18.25 20.20
C ASP A 222 11.59 -19.43 20.27
N ILE A 223 12.62 -19.42 19.39
CA ILE A 223 13.68 -20.46 19.39
C ILE A 223 14.53 -20.38 20.65
N HIS A 224 14.68 -19.19 21.21
CA HIS A 224 15.32 -18.92 22.49
C HIS A 224 14.61 -17.73 23.16
N ARG A 225 14.87 -17.47 24.43
CA ARG A 225 14.27 -16.33 25.18
C ARG A 225 14.46 -14.97 24.50
N ASN A 226 15.55 -14.83 23.75
CA ASN A 226 15.96 -13.59 23.11
C ASN A 226 15.89 -13.66 21.56
N HIS A 227 15.42 -14.76 20.98
CA HIS A 227 15.39 -14.96 19.53
C HIS A 227 14.04 -15.48 19.10
N THR A 228 13.35 -14.69 18.29
CA THR A 228 12.05 -15.03 17.73
C THR A 228 12.17 -15.18 16.21
N LEU A 229 11.72 -16.32 15.70
CA LEU A 229 11.63 -16.62 14.27
C LEU A 229 10.18 -16.49 13.83
N SER A 230 9.94 -15.76 12.72
CA SER A 230 8.63 -15.64 12.12
C SER A 230 8.69 -15.99 10.64
N LEU A 231 7.74 -16.79 10.18
CA LEU A 231 7.48 -17.11 8.78
C LEU A 231 6.15 -16.50 8.38
N GLY A 232 6.12 -15.66 7.36
CA GLY A 232 4.93 -15.06 6.77
C GLY A 232 4.74 -15.54 5.34
N ILE A 233 3.50 -15.84 4.95
CA ILE A 233 3.13 -16.22 3.59
C ILE A 233 1.84 -15.48 3.22
N TYR A 234 1.77 -14.96 2.01
CA TYR A 234 0.54 -14.45 1.40
C TYR A 234 0.45 -14.95 -0.04
N SER A 235 -0.74 -15.31 -0.48
CA SER A 235 -1.05 -15.59 -1.88
C SER A 235 -2.49 -15.18 -2.19
N GLY A 236 -2.68 -14.41 -3.26
CA GLY A 236 -3.98 -14.00 -3.74
C GLY A 236 -4.01 -13.87 -5.25
N ASP A 237 -5.17 -14.14 -5.85
CA ASP A 237 -5.36 -14.11 -7.29
C ASP A 237 -6.77 -13.64 -7.65
N ASP A 238 -6.82 -12.73 -8.63
CA ASP A 238 -8.04 -12.23 -9.26
C ASP A 238 -8.23 -12.87 -10.61
N HIS A 239 -9.47 -13.14 -10.94
CA HIS A 239 -9.86 -13.63 -12.26
C HIS A 239 -11.14 -12.97 -12.73
N MET A 240 -11.12 -12.50 -13.96
CA MET A 240 -12.27 -11.98 -14.68
C MET A 240 -12.41 -12.67 -16.04
N LYS A 241 -13.62 -12.96 -16.44
CA LYS A 241 -13.97 -13.43 -17.78
C LYS A 241 -15.16 -12.63 -18.30
N ASN A 242 -15.05 -12.18 -19.52
CA ASN A 242 -16.14 -11.59 -20.27
C ASN A 242 -16.42 -12.46 -21.51
N LYS A 243 -17.66 -12.90 -21.66
CA LYS A 243 -18.09 -13.69 -22.81
C LYS A 243 -18.97 -12.84 -23.70
N GLU A 244 -18.59 -12.78 -24.95
CA GLU A 244 -19.36 -12.20 -26.05
C GLU A 244 -19.63 -13.31 -27.06
N ASP A 245 -20.55 -13.11 -28.03
CA ASP A 245 -21.03 -14.15 -28.92
C ASP A 245 -19.91 -14.96 -29.64
N HIS A 246 -18.84 -14.26 -30.05
CA HIS A 246 -17.71 -14.86 -30.76
C HIS A 246 -16.38 -14.77 -30.00
N ALA A 247 -16.34 -14.12 -28.81
CA ALA A 247 -15.13 -13.89 -28.08
C ALA A 247 -15.27 -14.18 -26.58
N GLU A 248 -14.24 -14.77 -25.98
CA GLU A 248 -14.05 -14.84 -24.52
C GLU A 248 -12.76 -14.11 -24.16
N ASN A 249 -12.88 -13.05 -23.38
CA ASN A 249 -11.75 -12.29 -22.84
C ASN A 249 -11.59 -12.60 -21.35
N GLY A 250 -10.39 -13.05 -20.97
CA GLY A 250 -10.01 -13.32 -19.58
C GLY A 250 -8.91 -12.39 -19.12
N PHE A 251 -9.02 -11.90 -17.88
CA PHE A 251 -7.99 -11.12 -17.20
C PHE A 251 -7.74 -11.72 -15.83
N GLY A 252 -6.50 -11.64 -15.35
CA GLY A 252 -6.19 -12.06 -14.01
C GLY A 252 -4.88 -11.46 -13.54
N TRP A 253 -4.78 -11.31 -12.23
CA TRP A 253 -3.55 -10.83 -11.57
C TRP A 253 -3.47 -11.39 -10.17
N GLY A 254 -2.25 -11.57 -9.68
CA GLY A 254 -2.07 -12.11 -8.35
C GLY A 254 -0.67 -11.89 -7.81
N ASN A 255 -0.58 -11.84 -6.49
CA ASN A 255 0.66 -11.78 -5.75
C ASN A 255 0.87 -13.04 -4.95
N THR A 256 2.13 -13.45 -4.82
CA THR A 256 2.54 -14.45 -3.82
C THR A 256 3.78 -13.92 -3.11
N THR A 257 3.77 -13.92 -1.78
CA THR A 257 4.89 -13.48 -0.98
C THR A 257 5.25 -14.50 0.09
N ALA A 258 6.53 -14.56 0.43
CA ALA A 258 7.02 -15.29 1.58
C ALA A 258 8.10 -14.47 2.30
N SER A 259 8.11 -14.49 3.62
CA SER A 259 9.13 -13.83 4.43
C SER A 259 9.57 -14.72 5.58
N LEU A 260 10.87 -14.69 5.86
CA LEU A 260 11.48 -15.29 7.05
C LEU A 260 12.17 -14.18 7.82
N ARG A 261 11.74 -13.97 9.07
CA ARG A 261 12.30 -12.93 9.94
C ARG A 261 12.87 -13.54 11.19
N LEU A 262 14.09 -13.18 11.53
CA LEU A 262 14.74 -13.46 12.79
C LEU A 262 14.92 -12.15 13.57
N GLU A 263 14.25 -12.01 14.70
CA GLU A 263 14.45 -10.92 15.65
C GLU A 263 15.30 -11.43 16.80
N SER A 264 16.38 -10.71 17.13
CA SER A 264 17.33 -11.11 18.15
C SER A 264 17.62 -9.94 19.10
N ARG A 265 17.55 -10.22 20.39
CA ARG A 265 18.03 -9.32 21.45
C ARG A 265 19.32 -9.89 21.99
N TRP A 266 20.44 -9.34 21.57
CA TRP A 266 21.77 -9.81 21.96
C TRP A 266 22.11 -9.45 23.40
N ASN A 267 21.73 -8.23 23.77
CA ASN A 267 21.82 -7.69 25.13
C ASN A 267 20.83 -6.52 25.28
N ASP A 268 20.90 -5.78 26.40
CA ASP A 268 20.00 -4.65 26.66
C ASP A 268 20.18 -3.47 25.70
N ASN A 269 21.35 -3.38 25.07
CA ASN A 269 21.73 -2.27 24.20
C ASN A 269 21.74 -2.64 22.71
N LEU A 270 21.71 -3.93 22.33
CA LEU A 270 21.82 -4.37 20.94
C LEU A 270 20.69 -5.31 20.57
N ARG A 271 19.95 -4.94 19.54
CA ARG A 271 18.92 -5.75 18.86
C ARG A 271 19.25 -5.87 17.38
N SER A 272 18.83 -6.94 16.77
CA SER A 272 18.90 -7.09 15.32
C SER A 272 17.61 -7.68 14.76
N SER A 273 17.32 -7.31 13.52
CA SER A 273 16.27 -7.91 12.70
C SER A 273 16.87 -8.30 11.36
N VAL A 274 16.76 -9.58 11.02
CA VAL A 274 17.17 -10.12 9.72
C VAL A 274 15.94 -10.63 9.03
N VAL A 275 15.68 -10.15 7.83
CA VAL A 275 14.54 -10.54 6.99
C VAL A 275 15.06 -11.03 5.67
N ALA A 276 14.65 -12.23 5.26
CA ALA A 276 14.77 -12.71 3.89
C ALA A 276 13.36 -12.85 3.31
N TYR A 277 13.17 -12.46 2.05
CA TYR A 277 11.84 -12.47 1.44
C TYR A 277 11.87 -12.84 -0.03
N TYR A 278 10.72 -13.30 -0.50
CA TYR A 278 10.40 -13.49 -1.89
C TYR A 278 9.04 -12.87 -2.20
N THR A 279 8.92 -12.19 -3.33
CA THR A 279 7.64 -11.70 -3.85
C THR A 279 7.53 -12.00 -5.34
N TYR A 280 6.34 -12.38 -5.75
CA TYR A 280 5.97 -12.69 -7.12
C TYR A 280 4.68 -11.96 -7.48
N LEU A 281 4.67 -11.29 -8.62
CA LEU A 281 3.49 -10.73 -9.25
C LEU A 281 3.32 -11.35 -10.64
N GLN A 282 2.10 -11.74 -10.98
CA GLN A 282 1.73 -12.11 -12.33
C GLN A 282 0.47 -11.37 -12.76
N ASN A 283 0.52 -10.75 -13.93
CA ASN A 283 -0.64 -10.26 -14.68
C ASN A 283 -0.81 -11.09 -15.93
N ARG A 284 -2.05 -11.41 -16.29
CA ARG A 284 -2.36 -12.23 -17.45
C ARG A 284 -3.61 -11.75 -18.18
N GLN A 285 -3.55 -11.79 -19.49
CA GLN A 285 -4.68 -11.56 -20.38
C GLN A 285 -4.82 -12.78 -21.29
N GLU A 286 -6.03 -13.29 -21.47
CA GLU A 286 -6.35 -14.40 -22.36
C GLU A 286 -7.52 -14.00 -23.25
N THR A 287 -7.40 -14.23 -24.55
CA THR A 287 -8.46 -13.99 -25.51
C THR A 287 -8.69 -15.26 -26.33
N LYS A 288 -9.95 -15.69 -26.42
CA LYS A 288 -10.38 -16.77 -27.28
C LYS A 288 -11.39 -16.19 -28.23
N PHE A 289 -11.16 -16.39 -29.51
CA PHE A 289 -12.06 -16.00 -30.56
C PHE A 289 -12.52 -17.25 -31.31
N LYS A 290 -13.82 -17.42 -31.48
CA LYS A 290 -14.43 -18.52 -32.25
C LYS A 290 -15.41 -17.93 -33.25
N ASP A 291 -15.18 -18.21 -34.52
CA ASP A 291 -16.09 -17.86 -35.61
C ASP A 291 -16.11 -19.01 -36.57
N ASP A 292 -17.18 -19.15 -37.36
CA ASP A 292 -17.52 -20.28 -38.26
C ASP A 292 -16.31 -21.05 -38.85
N GLY A 293 -15.84 -22.04 -38.08
CA GLY A 293 -14.72 -22.91 -38.46
C GLY A 293 -13.32 -22.45 -38.05
N PHE A 294 -13.16 -21.23 -37.46
CA PHE A 294 -11.88 -20.71 -36.99
C PHE A 294 -11.88 -20.60 -35.49
N SER A 295 -10.77 -21.02 -34.85
CA SER A 295 -10.55 -20.83 -33.42
C SER A 295 -9.17 -20.24 -33.22
N ASN A 296 -9.13 -18.98 -32.77
CA ASN A 296 -7.91 -18.28 -32.39
C ASN A 296 -7.84 -18.18 -30.88
N TRP A 297 -6.65 -18.36 -30.32
CA TRP A 297 -6.38 -18.22 -28.89
C TRP A 297 -5.10 -17.43 -28.70
N GLY A 298 -5.10 -16.55 -27.70
CA GLY A 298 -3.93 -15.79 -27.29
C GLY A 298 -3.88 -15.62 -25.79
N LYS A 299 -2.68 -15.75 -25.21
CA LYS A 299 -2.43 -15.49 -23.78
C LYS A 299 -1.17 -14.67 -23.64
N THR A 300 -1.31 -13.50 -23.01
CA THR A 300 -0.22 -12.59 -22.67
C THR A 300 -0.01 -12.58 -21.16
N THR A 301 1.23 -12.66 -20.74
CA THR A 301 1.60 -12.64 -19.31
C THR A 301 2.71 -11.63 -19.07
N PHE A 302 2.62 -10.95 -17.92
CA PHE A 302 3.64 -10.09 -17.37
C PHE A 302 3.99 -10.63 -15.98
N LYS A 303 5.29 -10.75 -15.65
CA LYS A 303 5.71 -11.29 -14.37
C LYS A 303 6.82 -10.47 -13.75
N THR A 304 6.79 -10.39 -12.44
CA THR A 304 7.84 -9.79 -11.63
C THR A 304 8.20 -10.75 -10.52
N HIS A 305 9.48 -11.03 -10.36
CA HIS A 305 10.04 -11.82 -9.28
C HIS A 305 11.02 -10.94 -8.51
N GLU A 306 10.98 -10.96 -7.20
CA GLU A 306 12.02 -10.35 -6.37
C GLU A 306 12.37 -11.29 -5.21
N PHE A 307 13.66 -11.50 -5.05
CA PHE A 307 14.24 -12.06 -3.84
C PHE A 307 15.07 -10.99 -3.16
N GLY A 308 14.92 -10.82 -1.84
CA GLY A 308 15.69 -9.83 -1.12
C GLY A 308 15.97 -10.23 0.32
N ALA A 309 16.92 -9.50 0.91
CA ALA A 309 17.28 -9.62 2.31
C ALA A 309 17.60 -8.25 2.89
N ARG A 310 17.23 -8.04 4.15
CA ARG A 310 17.60 -6.85 4.92
C ARG A 310 18.00 -7.25 6.31
N MET A 311 19.11 -6.68 6.76
CA MET A 311 19.63 -6.82 8.11
C MET A 311 19.75 -5.44 8.75
N THR A 312 19.15 -5.29 9.92
CA THR A 312 19.12 -4.04 10.69
C THR A 312 19.60 -4.32 12.09
N PHE A 313 20.48 -3.48 12.60
CA PHE A 313 20.90 -3.44 13.98
C PHE A 313 20.48 -2.13 14.63
N ASP A 314 19.87 -2.22 15.80
CA ASP A 314 19.58 -1.09 16.69
C ASP A 314 20.49 -1.19 17.92
N GLN A 315 21.42 -0.26 18.05
CA GLN A 315 22.40 -0.22 19.13
C GLN A 315 22.23 1.04 19.97
N ARG A 316 21.94 0.89 21.25
CA ARG A 316 21.92 1.99 22.21
C ARG A 316 23.35 2.28 22.65
N LEU A 317 23.89 3.44 22.25
CA LEU A 317 25.25 3.88 22.61
C LEU A 317 25.27 4.65 23.92
N SER A 318 24.17 5.38 24.21
CA SER A 318 23.96 6.06 25.47
C SER A 318 22.47 6.23 25.77
N HIS A 319 22.11 6.89 26.86
CA HIS A 319 20.69 7.18 27.17
C HIS A 319 20.05 8.19 26.21
N ILE A 320 20.87 8.99 25.50
CA ILE A 320 20.39 9.97 24.51
C ILE A 320 20.66 9.56 23.07
N TRP A 321 21.46 8.51 22.80
CA TRP A 321 21.93 8.18 21.47
C TRP A 321 21.68 6.70 21.13
N MET A 322 20.90 6.47 20.09
CA MET A 322 20.67 5.15 19.46
C MET A 322 21.19 5.19 18.02
N LEU A 323 21.93 4.17 17.64
CA LEU A 323 22.44 3.97 16.30
C LEU A 323 21.66 2.84 15.63
N GLU A 324 21.06 3.11 14.45
CA GLU A 324 20.49 2.11 13.56
C GLU A 324 21.40 1.97 12.35
N TYR A 325 21.86 0.76 12.03
CA TYR A 325 22.70 0.50 10.87
C TYR A 325 22.42 -0.87 10.26
N GLY A 326 22.82 -1.05 9.01
CA GLY A 326 22.59 -2.32 8.37
C GLY A 326 22.83 -2.32 6.88
N ALA A 327 22.36 -3.40 6.25
CA ALA A 327 22.47 -3.64 4.82
C ALA A 327 21.17 -4.17 4.25
N ALA A 328 20.95 -3.90 2.98
CA ALA A 328 19.82 -4.45 2.20
C ALA A 328 20.35 -4.93 0.83
N PHE A 329 19.75 -6.00 0.35
CA PHE A 329 20.01 -6.58 -0.96
C PHE A 329 18.70 -6.97 -1.61
N SER A 330 18.56 -6.78 -2.93
CA SER A 330 17.49 -7.40 -3.70
C SER A 330 17.95 -7.76 -5.12
N HIS A 331 17.37 -8.83 -5.65
CA HIS A 331 17.48 -9.24 -7.04
C HIS A 331 16.07 -9.35 -7.61
N GLN A 332 15.80 -8.57 -8.65
CA GLN A 332 14.52 -8.49 -9.32
C GLN A 332 14.66 -8.98 -10.76
N ARG A 333 13.68 -9.74 -11.23
CA ARG A 333 13.55 -10.17 -12.61
C ARG A 333 12.16 -9.82 -13.12
N PHE A 334 12.13 -9.13 -14.26
CA PHE A 334 10.92 -8.67 -14.94
C PHE A 334 10.78 -9.40 -16.27
N GLU A 335 9.62 -9.96 -16.51
CA GLU A 335 9.20 -10.51 -17.80
C GLU A 335 8.10 -9.60 -18.35
N PRO A 336 8.46 -8.54 -19.13
CA PRO A 336 7.53 -7.44 -19.42
C PRO A 336 6.37 -7.82 -20.32
N MET A 337 6.53 -8.78 -21.21
CA MET A 337 5.44 -9.33 -22.00
C MET A 337 5.86 -10.67 -22.61
N HIS A 338 5.06 -11.68 -22.42
CA HIS A 338 5.21 -12.96 -23.09
C HIS A 338 3.85 -13.42 -23.63
N THR A 339 3.71 -13.50 -24.96
CA THR A 339 2.47 -13.86 -25.65
C THR A 339 2.62 -15.23 -26.29
N LYS A 340 1.73 -16.15 -25.96
CA LYS A 340 1.51 -17.41 -26.67
C LYS A 340 0.21 -17.31 -27.43
N SER A 341 0.20 -17.69 -28.69
CA SER A 341 -1.03 -17.68 -29.48
C SER A 341 -1.13 -18.88 -30.43
N ILE A 342 -2.35 -19.24 -30.75
CA ILE A 342 -2.72 -20.18 -31.80
C ILE A 342 -3.60 -19.40 -32.78
N ILE A 343 -3.13 -19.21 -33.99
CA ILE A 343 -3.82 -18.46 -35.02
C ILE A 343 -3.90 -19.38 -36.22
N ASN A 344 -5.12 -19.74 -36.65
CA ASN A 344 -5.36 -20.70 -37.74
C ASN A 344 -4.59 -22.02 -37.57
N GLY A 345 -4.56 -22.55 -36.31
CA GLY A 345 -3.85 -23.80 -36.00
C GLY A 345 -2.33 -23.66 -35.85
N GLN A 346 -1.75 -22.51 -36.16
CA GLN A 346 -0.31 -22.27 -36.02
C GLN A 346 0.03 -21.71 -34.63
N HIS A 347 0.98 -22.37 -33.96
CA HIS A 347 1.50 -21.90 -32.69
C HIS A 347 2.52 -20.78 -32.90
N LYS A 348 2.26 -19.63 -32.29
CA LYS A 348 3.20 -18.49 -32.24
C LYS A 348 3.56 -18.18 -30.81
N ASN A 349 4.83 -17.91 -30.59
CA ASN A 349 5.36 -17.51 -29.29
C ASN A 349 6.17 -16.22 -29.50
N ARG A 350 5.76 -15.14 -28.82
CA ARG A 350 6.39 -13.82 -28.91
C ARG A 350 6.63 -13.30 -27.51
N GLY A 351 7.78 -12.71 -27.25
CA GLY A 351 8.07 -12.12 -25.95
C GLY A 351 9.24 -11.16 -26.02
N TYR A 352 9.31 -10.26 -25.10
CA TYR A 352 10.48 -9.43 -24.87
C TYR A 352 11.45 -10.17 -23.97
N SER A 353 12.74 -9.82 -24.08
CA SER A 353 13.77 -10.35 -23.16
C SER A 353 13.46 -9.98 -21.72
N SER A 354 13.74 -10.88 -20.82
CA SER A 354 13.63 -10.59 -19.39
C SER A 354 14.68 -9.57 -18.98
N GLU A 355 14.28 -8.62 -18.14
CA GLU A 355 15.15 -7.60 -17.57
C GLU A 355 15.45 -7.94 -16.11
N GLN A 356 16.61 -7.53 -15.63
CA GLN A 356 17.03 -7.78 -14.25
C GLN A 356 17.46 -6.47 -13.59
N LEU A 357 17.25 -6.39 -12.31
CA LEU A 357 17.80 -5.34 -11.46
C LEU A 357 18.36 -5.96 -10.19
N VAL A 358 19.65 -5.74 -9.96
CA VAL A 358 20.31 -6.08 -8.70
C VAL A 358 20.52 -4.80 -7.91
N SER A 359 20.12 -4.76 -6.67
CA SER A 359 20.37 -3.62 -5.81
C SER A 359 21.00 -4.02 -4.49
N GLY A 360 21.97 -3.22 -4.04
CA GLY A 360 22.61 -3.33 -2.74
C GLY A 360 22.61 -1.98 -2.04
N ALA A 361 22.50 -1.96 -0.73
CA ALA A 361 22.62 -0.73 0.02
C ALA A 361 23.17 -0.94 1.43
N LEU A 362 23.92 0.03 1.90
CA LEU A 362 24.31 0.20 3.30
C LEU A 362 23.65 1.44 3.85
N PHE A 363 23.29 1.40 5.12
CA PHE A 363 22.63 2.53 5.77
C PHE A 363 23.08 2.72 7.21
N LEU A 364 23.05 3.98 7.64
CA LEU A 364 23.35 4.41 8.98
C LEU A 364 22.34 5.49 9.37
N ASN A 365 21.78 5.42 10.58
CA ASN A 365 20.88 6.40 11.14
C ASN A 365 21.19 6.66 12.61
N ASN A 366 21.55 7.90 12.92
CA ASN A 366 21.75 8.35 14.30
C ASN A 366 20.45 8.93 14.82
N ARG A 367 19.96 8.42 15.93
CA ARG A 367 18.77 8.90 16.63
C ARG A 367 19.19 9.48 17.97
N PHE A 368 18.96 10.77 18.15
CA PHE A 368 19.24 11.49 19.39
C PHE A 368 17.93 11.88 20.07
N GLN A 369 17.91 11.75 21.37
CA GLN A 369 16.79 12.19 22.20
C GLN A 369 17.33 12.83 23.48
N TRP A 370 17.02 14.12 23.69
CA TRP A 370 17.42 14.85 24.91
C TRP A 370 16.34 15.88 25.27
N GLY A 371 15.84 15.81 26.51
CA GLY A 371 14.68 16.62 26.90
C GLY A 371 13.49 16.40 25.96
N GLY A 372 12.94 17.48 25.43
CA GLY A 372 11.87 17.46 24.42
C GLY A 372 12.36 17.31 22.99
N TRP A 373 13.69 17.36 22.73
CA TRP A 373 14.26 17.28 21.39
C TRP A 373 14.46 15.84 20.93
N ARG A 374 14.21 15.62 19.66
CA ARG A 374 14.61 14.41 18.93
C ARG A 374 15.20 14.80 17.59
N ALA A 375 16.30 14.17 17.25
CA ALA A 375 16.94 14.32 15.94
C ALA A 375 17.25 12.95 15.35
N ASP A 376 16.83 12.73 14.11
CA ASP A 376 17.22 11.59 13.32
C ASP A 376 18.09 12.11 12.15
N VAL A 377 19.31 11.62 12.03
CA VAL A 377 20.23 11.99 10.95
C VAL A 377 20.85 10.73 10.38
N GLY A 378 20.59 10.48 9.14
CA GLY A 378 21.03 9.26 8.52
C GLY A 378 21.37 9.39 7.04
N VAL A 379 22.02 8.37 6.52
CA VAL A 379 22.43 8.25 5.13
C VAL A 379 22.25 6.82 4.64
N ARG A 380 21.83 6.67 3.40
CA ARG A 380 21.80 5.42 2.66
C ARG A 380 22.68 5.55 1.42
N GLY A 381 23.65 4.68 1.27
CA GLY A 381 24.40 4.47 0.03
C GLY A 381 23.82 3.28 -0.69
N ALA A 382 23.45 3.43 -1.96
CA ALA A 382 22.85 2.37 -2.76
C ALA A 382 23.54 2.20 -4.11
N VAL A 383 23.54 0.98 -4.60
CA VAL A 383 23.97 0.60 -5.95
C VAL A 383 22.84 -0.13 -6.66
N TYR A 384 22.63 0.19 -7.93
CA TYR A 384 21.63 -0.40 -8.81
C TYR A 384 22.30 -0.84 -10.11
N ASP A 385 22.15 -2.10 -10.45
CA ASP A 385 22.73 -2.71 -11.67
C ASP A 385 21.60 -3.41 -12.46
N ASN A 386 21.34 -2.92 -13.66
CA ASN A 386 20.33 -3.50 -14.56
C ASN A 386 20.96 -4.39 -15.66
N SER A 387 22.18 -4.89 -15.45
CA SER A 387 23.00 -5.67 -16.38
C SER A 387 23.59 -4.88 -17.56
N GLU A 388 23.05 -3.72 -17.90
CA GLU A 388 23.61 -2.83 -18.92
C GLU A 388 24.44 -1.72 -18.27
N GLN A 389 23.97 -1.21 -17.13
CA GLN A 389 24.57 -0.07 -16.46
C GLN A 389 24.44 -0.18 -14.94
N THR A 390 25.51 0.20 -14.26
CA THR A 390 25.54 0.32 -12.80
C THR A 390 25.41 1.80 -12.40
N LYS A 391 24.53 2.11 -11.45
CA LYS A 391 24.31 3.44 -10.89
C LYS A 391 24.44 3.44 -9.39
N TYR A 392 24.93 4.55 -8.87
CA TYR A 392 25.12 4.78 -7.44
C TYR A 392 24.22 5.91 -6.97
N ALA A 393 23.72 5.80 -5.75
CA ALA A 393 22.94 6.84 -5.11
C ALA A 393 23.39 7.06 -3.67
N VAL A 394 23.43 8.31 -3.24
CA VAL A 394 23.62 8.70 -1.84
C VAL A 394 22.39 9.48 -1.39
N GLU A 395 21.73 8.98 -0.36
CA GLU A 395 20.43 9.44 0.09
C GLU A 395 20.51 9.93 1.56
N PRO A 396 20.98 11.17 1.78
CA PRO A 396 20.94 11.77 3.12
C PRO A 396 19.52 12.10 3.54
N ARG A 397 19.22 11.93 4.82
CA ARG A 397 17.93 12.19 5.42
C ARG A 397 18.10 12.72 6.81
N ALA A 398 17.34 13.75 7.17
CA ALA A 398 17.36 14.30 8.51
C ALA A 398 15.96 14.72 8.97
N GLN A 399 15.72 14.60 10.25
CA GLN A 399 14.54 15.12 10.92
C GLN A 399 14.94 15.68 12.28
N LEU A 400 14.36 16.82 12.62
CA LEU A 400 14.44 17.42 13.95
C LEU A 400 13.02 17.65 14.44
N SER A 401 12.72 17.24 15.67
CA SER A 401 11.44 17.54 16.33
C SER A 401 11.64 18.00 17.75
N TYR A 402 10.68 18.78 18.21
CA TYR A 402 10.63 19.27 19.58
C TYR A 402 9.24 19.10 20.16
N ASP A 403 9.15 18.37 21.27
CA ASP A 403 7.94 18.16 22.05
C ASP A 403 7.88 19.19 23.18
N PHE A 404 6.87 20.06 23.17
CA PHE A 404 6.68 21.10 24.17
C PHE A 404 5.33 20.94 24.90
N GLY A 405 5.37 20.25 26.04
CA GLY A 405 4.19 20.02 26.85
C GLY A 405 3.26 18.91 26.33
N ARG A 406 2.06 18.84 26.87
CA ARG A 406 1.13 17.72 26.68
C ARG A 406 0.67 17.58 25.22
N ASP A 407 1.29 16.65 24.48
CA ASP A 407 0.94 16.29 23.09
C ASP A 407 1.12 17.42 22.04
N ASN A 408 1.95 18.45 22.34
CA ASN A 408 2.31 19.50 21.38
C ASN A 408 3.69 19.21 20.82
N SER A 409 3.88 19.33 19.52
CA SER A 409 5.16 19.11 18.87
C SER A 409 5.29 19.89 17.58
N VAL A 410 6.53 20.20 17.20
CA VAL A 410 6.89 20.71 15.88
C VAL A 410 7.99 19.85 15.32
N TRP A 411 8.05 19.74 14.00
CA TRP A 411 9.08 18.97 13.30
C TRP A 411 9.45 19.59 11.96
N LEU A 412 10.71 19.42 11.59
CA LEU A 412 11.28 19.75 10.29
C LEU A 412 11.96 18.51 9.76
N SER A 413 11.74 18.14 8.50
CA SER A 413 12.42 17.03 7.87
C SER A 413 12.89 17.36 6.46
N GLY A 414 14.01 16.73 6.06
CA GLY A 414 14.54 16.79 4.72
C GLY A 414 15.00 15.39 4.28
N THR A 415 14.66 15.01 3.06
CA THR A 415 15.01 13.69 2.52
C THR A 415 15.43 13.78 1.06
N ILE A 416 16.42 12.97 0.67
CA ILE A 416 16.76 12.68 -0.71
C ILE A 416 16.51 11.19 -0.94
N ASN A 417 15.77 10.86 -2.00
CA ASN A 417 15.42 9.50 -2.35
C ASN A 417 15.69 9.24 -3.83
N SER A 418 16.03 7.99 -4.17
CA SER A 418 16.25 7.52 -5.53
C SER A 418 15.33 6.34 -5.83
N GLN A 419 14.95 6.19 -7.10
CA GLN A 419 14.11 5.08 -7.55
C GLN A 419 14.65 4.54 -8.87
N ALA A 420 14.84 3.21 -8.88
CA ALA A 420 15.34 2.48 -10.05
C ALA A 420 14.24 1.78 -10.86
N LEU A 421 13.03 1.70 -10.32
CA LEU A 421 11.90 1.00 -10.93
C LEU A 421 10.87 1.97 -11.47
N VAL A 422 10.20 1.56 -12.53
CA VAL A 422 9.10 2.27 -13.19
C VAL A 422 7.93 1.31 -13.33
N GLN A 423 6.74 1.75 -12.97
CA GLN A 423 5.49 1.04 -13.26
C GLN A 423 4.83 1.65 -14.48
N PHE A 424 4.51 0.82 -15.45
CA PHE A 424 3.73 1.19 -16.62
C PHE A 424 2.26 0.91 -16.39
N ASN A 425 1.44 1.95 -16.55
CA ASN A 425 0.00 1.85 -16.52
C ASN A 425 -0.52 2.02 -17.94
N ARG A 426 -1.38 1.12 -18.39
CA ARG A 426 -2.06 1.27 -19.68
C ARG A 426 -3.25 2.20 -19.52
N TYR A 427 -3.12 3.43 -19.99
CA TYR A 427 -4.06 4.54 -19.72
C TYR A 427 -5.49 4.36 -20.23
N TYR A 428 -5.68 3.58 -21.28
CA TYR A 428 -6.96 3.50 -21.99
C TYR A 428 -8.02 2.66 -21.29
N TYR A 429 -7.59 1.66 -20.59
CA TYR A 429 -8.47 0.77 -19.85
C TYR A 429 -7.87 0.68 -18.46
N SER A 430 -8.62 1.00 -17.44
CA SER A 430 -8.24 0.76 -16.03
C SER A 430 -8.04 -0.74 -15.77
N MET A 431 -7.34 -1.42 -16.68
CA MET A 431 -7.04 -2.83 -16.60
C MET A 431 -5.78 -3.00 -15.77
N PRO A 432 -5.73 -3.97 -14.88
CA PRO A 432 -4.54 -4.27 -14.09
C PRO A 432 -3.48 -4.99 -14.92
N ILE A 433 -3.13 -4.42 -16.08
CA ILE A 433 -2.04 -4.89 -16.94
C ILE A 433 -0.80 -4.03 -16.69
N ASP A 434 -0.70 -3.50 -15.48
CA ASP A 434 0.48 -2.75 -15.06
C ASP A 434 1.68 -3.71 -15.00
N PHE A 435 2.78 -3.30 -15.56
CA PHE A 435 4.03 -4.04 -15.45
C PHE A 435 5.16 -3.15 -14.96
N TRP A 436 6.18 -3.78 -14.40
CA TRP A 436 7.33 -3.10 -13.84
C TRP A 436 8.56 -3.35 -14.71
N THR A 437 9.43 -2.34 -14.78
CA THR A 437 10.70 -2.40 -15.50
C THR A 437 11.77 -1.62 -14.73
N PRO A 438 13.07 -1.98 -14.84
CA PRO A 438 14.13 -1.16 -14.30
C PRO A 438 14.33 0.13 -15.10
N PHE A 439 15.11 1.05 -14.53
CA PHE A 439 15.53 2.26 -15.23
C PHE A 439 16.24 1.94 -16.54
N ARG A 440 16.09 2.84 -17.50
CA ARG A 440 16.79 2.76 -18.81
C ARG A 440 17.61 4.03 -19.03
N ASP A 441 18.43 4.06 -20.09
CA ASP A 441 19.26 5.20 -20.51
C ASP A 441 20.14 5.74 -19.38
N GLY A 442 20.43 4.92 -18.36
CA GLY A 442 21.28 5.26 -17.24
C GLY A 442 20.73 6.37 -16.33
N ARG A 443 19.43 6.60 -16.30
CA ARG A 443 18.81 7.69 -15.55
C ARG A 443 18.00 7.17 -14.38
N LEU A 444 18.58 7.22 -13.17
CA LEU A 444 17.81 7.02 -11.95
C LEU A 444 16.88 8.21 -11.71
N GLN A 445 15.68 7.93 -11.24
CA GLN A 445 14.78 8.95 -10.72
C GLN A 445 15.29 9.44 -9.36
N HIS A 446 15.21 10.75 -9.13
CA HIS A 446 15.60 11.37 -7.86
C HIS A 446 14.50 12.32 -7.37
N ALA A 447 14.28 12.34 -6.08
CA ALA A 447 13.45 13.35 -5.42
C ALA A 447 14.15 13.89 -4.18
N TRP A 448 14.05 15.20 -3.96
CA TRP A 448 14.28 15.78 -2.65
C TRP A 448 12.99 16.42 -2.13
N GLN A 449 12.79 16.33 -0.83
CA GLN A 449 11.64 16.87 -0.16
C GLN A 449 12.04 17.51 1.16
N VAL A 450 11.40 18.64 1.47
CA VAL A 450 11.46 19.28 2.78
C VAL A 450 10.04 19.41 3.30
N SER A 451 9.83 19.15 4.58
CA SER A 451 8.54 19.39 5.23
C SER A 451 8.71 19.97 6.62
N LEU A 452 7.80 20.90 6.96
CA LEU A 452 7.67 21.53 8.27
C LEU A 452 6.27 21.30 8.78
N GLY A 453 6.13 20.79 9.98
CA GLY A 453 4.83 20.49 10.56
C GLY A 453 4.77 20.73 12.05
N GLY A 454 3.55 20.71 12.57
CA GLY A 454 3.28 20.81 13.99
C GLY A 454 1.98 20.12 14.37
N ARG A 455 1.90 19.76 15.62
CA ARG A 455 0.74 19.21 16.29
C ARG A 455 0.45 20.00 17.55
N ALA A 456 -0.80 20.40 17.72
CA ALA A 456 -1.27 21.14 18.88
C ALA A 456 -2.52 20.47 19.47
N LYS A 457 -2.49 20.23 20.77
CA LYS A 457 -3.65 19.83 21.57
C LYS A 457 -4.40 21.08 21.97
N LEU A 458 -5.41 21.46 21.19
CA LEU A 458 -6.20 22.67 21.38
C LEU A 458 -7.14 22.59 22.61
N HIS A 459 -7.58 21.35 22.91
CA HIS A 459 -8.43 21.04 24.06
C HIS A 459 -8.17 19.60 24.48
N GLU A 460 -8.63 19.15 25.64
CA GLU A 460 -8.43 17.77 26.13
C GLU A 460 -8.82 16.71 25.10
N ASN A 461 -9.88 16.99 24.32
CA ASN A 461 -10.44 16.08 23.32
C ASN A 461 -10.15 16.51 21.89
N LEU A 462 -9.45 17.63 21.64
CA LEU A 462 -9.27 18.22 20.31
C LEU A 462 -7.79 18.42 19.99
N THR A 463 -7.34 17.76 18.94
CA THR A 463 -5.98 17.86 18.41
C THR A 463 -6.01 18.32 16.96
N LEU A 464 -5.16 19.29 16.63
CA LEU A 464 -4.91 19.77 15.27
C LEU A 464 -3.47 19.45 14.88
N SER A 465 -3.26 18.92 13.70
CA SER A 465 -1.94 18.76 13.09
C SER A 465 -1.93 19.46 11.74
N VAL A 466 -0.86 20.20 11.46
CA VAL A 466 -0.68 20.90 10.16
C VAL A 466 0.75 20.64 9.69
N GLU A 467 0.92 20.35 8.40
CA GLU A 467 2.23 20.14 7.79
C GLU A 467 2.26 20.74 6.36
N GLY A 468 3.29 21.53 6.08
CA GLY A 468 3.59 22.02 4.73
C GLY A 468 4.76 21.26 4.15
N TYR A 469 4.76 21.03 2.83
CA TYR A 469 5.85 20.36 2.14
C TYR A 469 6.15 20.96 0.78
N TYR A 470 7.41 20.80 0.35
CA TYR A 470 7.87 21.03 -1.01
C TYR A 470 8.71 19.86 -1.49
N LYS A 471 8.42 19.34 -2.69
CA LYS A 471 9.10 18.21 -3.32
C LYS A 471 9.50 18.55 -4.76
N ARG A 472 10.72 18.23 -5.14
CA ARG A 472 11.20 18.32 -6.52
C ARG A 472 11.74 16.98 -6.99
N MET A 473 11.37 16.62 -8.21
CA MET A 473 11.71 15.33 -8.83
C MET A 473 12.44 15.54 -10.14
N ARG A 474 13.39 14.66 -10.47
CA ARG A 474 14.18 14.67 -11.69
C ARG A 474 14.22 13.29 -12.32
N ASN A 475 14.48 13.25 -13.62
CA ASN A 475 14.57 12.03 -14.42
C ASN A 475 13.30 11.16 -14.30
N LEU A 476 12.13 11.81 -14.25
CA LEU A 476 10.87 11.07 -14.24
C LEU A 476 10.62 10.53 -15.65
N PRO A 477 10.41 9.21 -15.83
CA PRO A 477 9.96 8.68 -17.10
C PRO A 477 8.52 9.13 -17.34
N LEU A 478 8.33 9.85 -18.43
CA LEU A 478 7.04 10.33 -18.90
C LEU A 478 6.71 9.51 -20.14
N ILE A 479 5.65 8.75 -20.08
CA ILE A 479 5.26 7.85 -21.16
C ILE A 479 3.96 8.40 -21.71
N TYR A 480 3.95 8.72 -22.99
CA TYR A 480 2.76 9.22 -23.65
C TYR A 480 1.87 8.07 -24.14
N ASP A 481 2.45 6.94 -24.53
CA ASP A 481 1.72 5.74 -24.94
C ASP A 481 2.50 4.47 -24.55
N SER A 482 1.77 3.46 -24.02
CA SER A 482 2.37 2.16 -23.69
C SER A 482 2.64 1.32 -24.93
N ASP A 483 1.89 1.53 -26.01
CA ASP A 483 2.08 0.78 -27.24
C ASP A 483 3.32 1.30 -27.97
N ASP A 484 3.58 2.61 -27.98
CA ASP A 484 4.82 3.20 -28.48
C ASP A 484 6.05 2.71 -27.70
N PHE A 485 5.93 2.54 -26.38
CA PHE A 485 7.02 1.99 -25.57
C PHE A 485 7.39 0.54 -25.98
N LEU A 486 6.38 -0.30 -26.15
CA LEU A 486 6.60 -1.70 -26.52
C LEU A 486 7.05 -1.84 -28.00
N LEU A 487 6.65 -0.93 -28.88
CA LEU A 487 6.99 -0.95 -30.30
C LEU A 487 8.33 -0.25 -30.62
N SER A 488 8.74 0.75 -29.85
CA SER A 488 9.89 1.63 -30.10
C SER A 488 11.21 1.18 -29.47
N ASN A 489 11.39 -0.11 -29.12
CA ASN A 489 12.53 -0.59 -28.33
C ASN A 489 12.68 0.10 -26.96
N GLY A 490 11.62 0.71 -26.47
CA GLY A 490 11.51 1.09 -25.06
C GLY A 490 12.28 2.32 -24.61
N GLY A 491 12.45 3.33 -25.44
CA GLY A 491 12.99 4.61 -25.01
C GLY A 491 12.03 5.35 -24.06
N PHE A 492 12.56 5.98 -22.99
CA PHE A 492 11.79 6.84 -22.12
C PHE A 492 11.97 8.31 -22.52
N ILE A 493 10.86 9.08 -22.51
CA ILE A 493 10.94 10.52 -22.46
C ILE A 493 11.07 10.92 -21.00
N TYR A 494 12.15 11.64 -20.65
CA TYR A 494 12.41 12.04 -19.28
C TYR A 494 12.01 13.49 -19.03
N GLY A 495 11.39 13.72 -17.89
CA GLY A 495 11.01 15.05 -17.44
C GLY A 495 11.37 15.31 -15.99
N THR A 496 10.85 16.42 -15.50
CA THR A 496 10.97 16.85 -14.11
C THR A 496 9.59 17.03 -13.49
N GLY A 497 9.53 16.98 -12.17
CA GLY A 497 8.31 17.21 -11.41
C GLY A 497 8.55 18.15 -10.23
N ARG A 498 7.50 18.87 -9.84
CA ARG A 498 7.42 19.56 -8.56
C ARG A 498 6.07 19.33 -7.92
N ALA A 499 6.05 19.30 -6.61
CA ALA A 499 4.81 19.29 -5.83
C ALA A 499 5.02 20.10 -4.56
N PHE A 500 4.01 20.89 -4.18
CA PHE A 500 3.95 21.51 -2.87
C PHE A 500 2.53 21.42 -2.34
N GLY A 501 2.38 21.44 -1.02
CA GLY A 501 1.06 21.38 -0.42
C GLY A 501 1.07 21.68 1.05
N ILE A 502 -0.15 21.83 1.57
CA ILE A 502 -0.46 21.99 2.98
C ILE A 502 -1.46 20.93 3.37
N GLU A 503 -1.15 20.23 4.44
CA GLU A 503 -1.92 19.13 5.00
C GLU A 503 -2.42 19.52 6.38
N ALA A 504 -3.71 19.34 6.67
CA ALA A 504 -4.29 19.56 7.98
C ALA A 504 -5.10 18.34 8.43
N MET A 505 -5.01 17.99 9.70
CA MET A 505 -5.83 16.95 10.31
C MET A 505 -6.36 17.41 11.65
N LEU A 506 -7.69 17.38 11.80
CA LEU A 506 -8.40 17.65 13.02
C LEU A 506 -8.94 16.36 13.60
N GLN A 507 -8.69 16.13 14.87
CA GLN A 507 -9.16 14.96 15.61
C GLN A 507 -9.91 15.42 16.86
N TYR A 508 -11.17 15.00 16.99
CA TYR A 508 -11.98 15.22 18.18
C TYR A 508 -12.43 13.89 18.74
N GLN A 509 -12.23 13.71 20.05
CA GLN A 509 -12.47 12.42 20.67
C GLN A 509 -13.06 12.54 22.07
N THR A 510 -14.17 11.84 22.27
CA THR A 510 -14.81 11.66 23.57
C THR A 510 -14.98 10.16 23.86
N GLU A 511 -15.59 9.81 24.96
CA GLU A 511 -15.90 8.41 25.27
C GLU A 511 -16.79 7.73 24.21
N ARG A 512 -17.68 8.48 23.54
CA ARG A 512 -18.66 7.93 22.57
C ARG A 512 -18.43 8.40 21.15
N LEU A 513 -17.83 9.56 20.95
CA LEU A 513 -17.65 10.17 19.64
C LEU A 513 -16.17 10.16 19.27
N SER A 514 -15.85 9.71 18.06
CA SER A 514 -14.55 9.90 17.41
C SER A 514 -14.79 10.55 16.05
N LEU A 515 -14.14 11.69 15.83
CA LEU A 515 -14.12 12.41 14.55
C LEU A 515 -12.67 12.60 14.13
N THR A 516 -12.37 12.27 12.89
CA THR A 516 -11.12 12.61 12.22
C THR A 516 -11.47 13.28 10.90
N ALA A 517 -11.02 14.51 10.70
CA ALA A 517 -11.17 15.22 9.43
C ALA A 517 -9.79 15.60 8.91
N SER A 518 -9.55 15.40 7.63
CA SER A 518 -8.32 15.77 6.95
C SER A 518 -8.62 16.67 5.75
N TYR A 519 -7.74 17.62 5.52
CA TYR A 519 -7.77 18.46 4.33
C TYR A 519 -6.36 18.61 3.79
N THR A 520 -6.25 18.49 2.47
CA THR A 520 -5.00 18.65 1.74
C THR A 520 -5.19 19.63 0.60
N TYR A 521 -4.29 20.60 0.51
CA TYR A 521 -4.06 21.37 -0.71
C TYR A 521 -2.77 20.89 -1.36
N THR A 522 -2.80 20.59 -2.68
CA THR A 522 -1.62 20.14 -3.44
C THR A 522 -1.61 20.80 -4.82
N ASP A 523 -0.45 21.35 -5.26
CA ASP A 523 -0.16 21.69 -6.66
C ASP A 523 0.98 20.77 -7.13
N SER A 524 0.67 19.86 -8.05
CA SER A 524 1.63 18.91 -8.60
C SER A 524 1.73 19.08 -10.11
N ARG A 525 2.95 19.38 -10.61
CA ARG A 525 3.20 19.62 -12.01
C ARG A 525 4.36 18.80 -12.54
N ARG A 526 4.29 18.51 -13.83
CA ARG A 526 5.36 17.88 -14.61
C ARG A 526 5.83 18.85 -15.71
N ARG A 527 7.09 18.68 -16.10
CA ARG A 527 7.67 19.45 -17.22
C ARG A 527 8.41 18.48 -18.14
N SER A 528 8.03 18.47 -19.42
CA SER A 528 8.70 17.75 -20.51
C SER A 528 8.73 18.65 -21.75
N ASP A 529 9.78 18.56 -22.54
CA ASP A 529 9.93 19.27 -23.83
C ASP A 529 9.64 20.78 -23.74
N GLY A 530 10.06 21.39 -22.63
CA GLY A 530 9.82 22.81 -22.37
C GLY A 530 8.41 23.16 -21.83
N VAL A 531 7.44 22.26 -21.92
CA VAL A 531 6.05 22.47 -21.50
C VAL A 531 5.87 22.06 -20.03
N THR A 532 5.18 22.89 -19.25
CA THR A 532 4.78 22.60 -17.88
C THR A 532 3.27 22.38 -17.81
N TYR A 533 2.83 21.25 -17.26
CA TYR A 533 1.42 20.87 -17.21
C TYR A 533 1.07 20.25 -15.84
N PRO A 534 -0.23 20.26 -15.45
CA PRO A 534 -0.68 19.56 -14.24
C PRO A 534 -0.37 18.08 -14.35
N PHE A 535 0.13 17.48 -13.25
CA PHE A 535 0.31 16.01 -13.21
C PHE A 535 -1.04 15.31 -13.31
N GLU A 536 -1.11 14.19 -14.00
CA GLU A 536 -2.36 13.42 -14.19
C GLU A 536 -3.07 13.01 -12.90
N TYR A 537 -2.31 12.91 -11.79
CA TYR A 537 -2.84 12.65 -10.45
C TYR A 537 -2.79 13.89 -9.55
N ASP A 538 -2.80 15.07 -10.13
CA ASP A 538 -2.90 16.33 -9.38
C ASP A 538 -4.32 16.52 -8.85
N VAL A 539 -4.46 16.52 -7.53
CA VAL A 539 -5.71 16.76 -6.80
C VAL A 539 -5.51 18.00 -5.94
N PRO A 540 -5.88 19.22 -6.45
CA PRO A 540 -5.66 20.46 -5.70
C PRO A 540 -6.30 20.48 -4.33
N HIS A 541 -7.50 19.97 -4.19
CA HIS A 541 -8.22 19.92 -2.93
C HIS A 541 -8.71 18.52 -2.66
N ASP A 542 -8.37 17.98 -1.49
CA ASP A 542 -8.83 16.66 -1.01
C ASP A 542 -9.29 16.82 0.46
N PHE A 543 -10.57 16.59 0.71
CA PHE A 543 -11.18 16.61 2.03
C PHE A 543 -11.75 15.24 2.37
N ASN A 544 -11.39 14.72 3.53
CA ASN A 544 -11.92 13.48 4.04
C ASN A 544 -12.34 13.66 5.50
N ALA A 545 -13.47 13.05 5.89
CA ALA A 545 -13.94 13.04 7.26
C ALA A 545 -14.50 11.66 7.64
N PHE A 546 -14.07 11.16 8.77
CA PHE A 546 -14.62 9.95 9.38
C PHE A 546 -15.17 10.26 10.77
N VAL A 547 -16.42 9.92 10.97
CA VAL A 547 -17.12 10.08 12.24
C VAL A 547 -17.63 8.73 12.69
N SER A 548 -17.47 8.41 13.97
CA SER A 548 -18.09 7.23 14.57
C SER A 548 -18.63 7.55 15.96
N TYR A 549 -19.91 7.18 16.20
CA TYR A 549 -20.63 7.45 17.42
C TYR A 549 -21.21 6.17 18.05
N ASP A 550 -20.88 5.93 19.32
CA ASP A 550 -21.41 4.81 20.08
C ASP A 550 -22.82 5.11 20.60
N VAL A 551 -23.84 4.66 19.86
CA VAL A 551 -25.27 4.82 20.21
C VAL A 551 -25.60 4.01 21.47
N VAL A 552 -25.08 2.78 21.55
CA VAL A 552 -25.18 1.91 22.72
C VAL A 552 -23.79 1.50 23.17
N LYS A 553 -23.45 1.82 24.41
CA LYS A 553 -22.20 1.41 25.06
C LYS A 553 -22.55 0.85 26.44
N ARG A 554 -22.67 -0.49 26.52
CA ARG A 554 -22.95 -1.24 27.75
C ARG A 554 -22.00 -2.44 27.82
N PRO A 555 -21.70 -2.97 29.01
CA PRO A 555 -20.91 -4.20 29.12
C PRO A 555 -21.46 -5.32 28.23
N GLY A 556 -20.61 -5.89 27.40
CA GLY A 556 -20.97 -6.96 26.45
C GLY A 556 -21.86 -6.57 25.27
N ARG A 557 -22.23 -5.28 25.10
CA ARG A 557 -23.05 -4.81 23.98
C ARG A 557 -22.61 -3.42 23.53
N LYS A 558 -22.23 -3.29 22.27
CA LYS A 558 -21.83 -2.03 21.66
C LYS A 558 -22.52 -1.87 20.30
N HIS A 559 -23.11 -0.70 20.07
CA HIS A 559 -23.66 -0.33 18.77
C HIS A 559 -23.02 0.99 18.34
N THR A 560 -22.46 1.02 17.14
CA THR A 560 -21.75 2.19 16.63
C THR A 560 -22.33 2.58 15.27
N PHE A 561 -22.70 3.84 15.13
CA PHE A 561 -22.99 4.48 13.84
C PHE A 561 -21.71 5.13 13.31
N SER A 562 -21.44 5.02 12.01
CA SER A 562 -20.29 5.68 11.39
C SER A 562 -20.64 6.29 10.05
N LEU A 563 -19.98 7.40 9.75
CA LEU A 563 -20.08 8.17 8.52
C LEU A 563 -18.68 8.45 7.99
N ASN A 564 -18.45 8.18 6.72
CA ASN A 564 -17.26 8.56 5.99
C ASN A 564 -17.66 9.50 4.85
N VAL A 565 -16.99 10.64 4.71
CA VAL A 565 -17.20 11.61 3.64
C VAL A 565 -15.88 11.86 2.95
N ALA A 566 -15.86 11.79 1.62
CA ALA A 566 -14.72 12.13 0.79
C ALA A 566 -15.16 13.12 -0.30
N TRP A 567 -14.46 14.23 -0.40
CA TRP A 567 -14.63 15.21 -1.47
C TRP A 567 -13.26 15.61 -2.01
N ARG A 568 -13.11 15.65 -3.32
CA ARG A 568 -11.86 16.05 -3.96
C ARG A 568 -12.07 16.69 -5.31
N SER A 569 -11.12 17.55 -5.70
CA SER A 569 -11.07 18.12 -7.05
C SER A 569 -10.91 17.03 -8.09
N GLY A 570 -11.54 17.23 -9.25
CA GLY A 570 -11.41 16.33 -10.39
C GLY A 570 -9.97 16.20 -10.88
N LEU A 571 -9.58 14.98 -11.29
CA LEU A 571 -8.28 14.73 -11.88
C LEU A 571 -8.10 15.42 -13.22
N PRO A 572 -6.88 15.87 -13.57
CA PRO A 572 -6.55 16.26 -14.92
C PRO A 572 -6.82 15.13 -15.90
N TYR A 573 -7.37 15.48 -17.05
CA TYR A 573 -7.80 14.53 -18.05
C TYR A 573 -7.29 14.92 -19.43
N ARG A 574 -6.86 13.93 -20.21
CA ARG A 574 -6.50 14.08 -21.61
C ARG A 574 -7.73 13.78 -22.45
N LEU A 575 -8.21 14.78 -23.17
CA LEU A 575 -9.24 14.54 -24.16
C LEU A 575 -8.64 13.83 -25.36
N THR A 576 -9.36 12.85 -25.86
CA THR A 576 -9.17 12.36 -27.21
C THR A 576 -9.74 13.41 -28.16
N ASN A 577 -8.88 14.28 -28.68
CA ASN A 577 -9.28 15.22 -29.73
C ASN A 577 -9.13 14.50 -31.07
N GLU A 578 -10.19 14.40 -31.81
CA GLU A 578 -10.24 14.01 -33.22
C GLU A 578 -9.99 12.51 -33.53
N SER A 579 -10.94 11.93 -34.20
CA SER A 579 -10.74 10.69 -34.93
C SER A 579 -10.37 11.06 -36.35
N TYR A 580 -9.14 10.79 -36.76
CA TYR A 580 -8.78 10.79 -38.17
C TYR A 580 -9.03 9.40 -38.71
N PRO A 581 -9.65 9.24 -39.89
CA PRO A 581 -9.74 7.94 -40.52
C PRO A 581 -8.33 7.48 -40.94
N ASP A 582 -7.97 6.23 -40.64
CA ASP A 582 -6.81 5.56 -41.25
C ASP A 582 -7.07 5.31 -42.75
N THR A 583 -6.10 4.72 -43.45
CA THR A 583 -6.22 4.37 -44.86
C THR A 583 -7.39 3.40 -45.14
N ASP A 584 -7.88 2.71 -44.11
CA ASP A 584 -8.97 1.73 -44.19
C ASP A 584 -10.30 2.30 -43.64
N GLY A 585 -10.35 3.58 -43.31
CA GLY A 585 -11.52 4.29 -42.79
C GLY A 585 -11.82 4.08 -41.32
N ASN A 586 -10.92 3.42 -40.55
CA ASN A 586 -11.09 3.26 -39.13
C ASN A 586 -10.69 4.53 -38.38
N PRO A 587 -11.38 4.94 -37.31
CA PRO A 587 -11.04 6.14 -36.57
C PRO A 587 -9.73 5.95 -35.79
N ILE A 588 -8.68 6.68 -36.17
CA ILE A 588 -7.48 6.86 -35.34
C ILE A 588 -7.82 7.92 -34.29
N ILE A 589 -7.83 7.51 -33.04
CA ILE A 589 -8.11 8.41 -31.92
C ILE A 589 -6.82 9.14 -31.53
N GLY A 590 -6.72 10.41 -31.89
CA GLY A 590 -5.61 11.29 -31.43
C GLY A 590 -5.77 11.65 -29.96
N ILE A 591 -4.73 11.45 -29.16
CA ILE A 591 -4.70 11.84 -27.77
C ILE A 591 -3.80 13.06 -27.60
N THR A 592 -4.27 14.04 -26.84
CA THR A 592 -3.41 15.17 -26.47
C THR A 592 -2.24 14.69 -25.62
N ALA A 593 -1.03 15.17 -25.93
CA ALA A 593 0.18 14.81 -25.20
C ALA A 593 0.09 15.19 -23.70
N TYR A 594 -0.69 16.21 -23.36
CA TYR A 594 -0.82 16.72 -22.00
C TYR A 594 -2.28 16.83 -21.58
N PRO A 595 -2.60 16.75 -20.26
CA PRO A 595 -3.95 17.00 -19.75
C PRO A 595 -4.39 18.43 -20.09
N THR A 596 -5.57 18.57 -20.69
CA THR A 596 -6.13 19.85 -21.14
C THR A 596 -7.34 20.30 -20.33
N MET A 597 -7.95 19.39 -19.57
CA MET A 597 -9.11 19.67 -18.74
C MET A 597 -9.10 18.85 -17.45
N ARG A 598 -10.08 19.10 -16.57
CA ARG A 598 -10.30 18.30 -15.35
C ARG A 598 -11.65 17.60 -15.39
N MET A 599 -11.71 16.41 -14.80
CA MET A 599 -12.95 15.71 -14.52
C MET A 599 -13.80 16.51 -13.52
N HIS A 600 -15.07 16.18 -13.40
CA HIS A 600 -15.93 16.68 -12.31
C HIS A 600 -15.36 16.30 -10.95
N ASN A 601 -15.68 17.12 -9.95
CA ASN A 601 -15.28 16.87 -8.57
C ASN A 601 -15.87 15.53 -8.08
N TYR A 602 -15.06 14.81 -7.36
CA TYR A 602 -15.44 13.57 -6.70
C TYR A 602 -16.18 13.88 -5.39
N PHE A 603 -17.28 13.19 -5.13
CA PHE A 603 -17.95 13.21 -3.85
C PHE A 603 -18.49 11.82 -3.49
N ARG A 604 -18.28 11.40 -2.24
CA ARG A 604 -18.83 10.16 -1.72
C ARG A 604 -19.11 10.28 -0.24
N ALA A 605 -20.29 9.83 0.16
CA ALA A 605 -20.64 9.63 1.57
C ALA A 605 -21.02 8.16 1.79
N ASP A 606 -20.39 7.54 2.79
CA ASP A 606 -20.62 6.14 3.15
C ASP A 606 -21.12 6.09 4.59
N VAL A 607 -22.15 5.31 4.86
CA VAL A 607 -22.73 5.15 6.20
C VAL A 607 -22.64 3.71 6.66
N SER A 608 -22.48 3.49 7.95
CA SER A 608 -22.56 2.15 8.52
C SER A 608 -23.14 2.11 9.93
N TYR A 609 -23.72 0.98 10.26
CA TYR A 609 -24.21 0.65 11.59
C TYR A 609 -23.67 -0.70 12.03
N ASN A 610 -22.91 -0.71 13.10
CA ASN A 610 -22.25 -1.89 13.66
C ASN A 610 -22.90 -2.29 14.97
N MET A 611 -23.21 -3.59 15.14
CA MET A 611 -23.80 -4.16 16.34
C MET A 611 -22.93 -5.30 16.87
N GLU A 612 -22.17 -5.03 17.91
CA GLU A 612 -21.29 -6.00 18.57
C GLU A 612 -21.93 -6.52 19.86
N ARG A 613 -21.87 -7.84 20.05
CA ARG A 613 -22.27 -8.53 21.29
C ARG A 613 -21.20 -9.51 21.72
N CYS A 614 -20.63 -9.26 22.90
CA CYS A 614 -19.75 -10.21 23.57
C CYS A 614 -20.58 -11.21 24.36
N LYS A 615 -20.32 -12.50 24.18
CA LYS A 615 -20.91 -13.62 24.92
C LYS A 615 -19.80 -14.47 25.53
N ARG A 616 -20.16 -15.37 26.47
CA ARG A 616 -19.21 -16.28 27.11
C ARG A 616 -18.35 -17.08 26.11
N ASN A 617 -18.91 -17.42 24.94
CA ASN A 617 -18.26 -18.23 23.89
C ASN A 617 -17.80 -17.40 22.70
N GLY A 618 -17.42 -16.13 22.88
CA GLY A 618 -16.87 -15.26 21.84
C GLY A 618 -17.76 -14.07 21.46
N VAL A 619 -17.47 -13.43 20.32
CA VAL A 619 -18.09 -12.19 19.88
C VAL A 619 -18.96 -12.43 18.64
N ARG A 620 -20.11 -11.75 18.58
CA ARG A 620 -20.96 -11.66 17.38
C ARG A 620 -21.00 -10.22 16.94
N ASN A 621 -20.81 -10.00 15.66
CA ASN A 621 -20.84 -8.68 15.06
C ASN A 621 -21.72 -8.70 13.80
N TRP A 622 -22.73 -7.83 13.75
CA TRP A 622 -23.48 -7.50 12.54
C TRP A 622 -23.11 -6.10 12.12
N GLN A 623 -22.85 -5.92 10.84
CA GLN A 623 -22.55 -4.62 10.28
C GLN A 623 -23.36 -4.40 9.00
N PHE A 624 -24.04 -3.26 8.92
CA PHE A 624 -24.81 -2.79 7.77
C PHE A 624 -24.13 -1.54 7.23
N SER A 625 -23.93 -1.45 5.94
CA SER A 625 -23.28 -0.30 5.31
C SER A 625 -23.94 0.06 3.99
N ILE A 626 -23.88 1.33 3.65
CA ILE A 626 -24.24 1.84 2.32
C ILE A 626 -23.07 2.68 1.84
N ILE A 627 -22.41 2.22 0.80
CA ILE A 627 -21.37 2.97 0.11
C ILE A 627 -22.00 3.86 -0.93
N ASN A 628 -21.48 5.09 -1.07
CA ASN A 628 -22.00 6.13 -1.96
C ASN A 628 -23.50 6.38 -1.72
N ALA A 629 -23.89 6.59 -0.46
CA ALA A 629 -25.30 6.78 -0.04
C ALA A 629 -25.97 7.99 -0.73
N THR A 630 -25.20 8.92 -1.26
CA THR A 630 -25.71 10.09 -2.01
C THR A 630 -25.95 9.82 -3.48
N TRP A 631 -25.58 8.62 -3.97
CA TRP A 631 -25.65 8.26 -5.39
C TRP A 631 -24.90 9.25 -6.33
N HIS A 632 -23.85 9.88 -5.83
CA HIS A 632 -23.07 10.78 -6.68
C HIS A 632 -22.34 9.99 -7.77
N LYS A 633 -22.48 10.44 -9.03
CA LYS A 633 -21.84 9.79 -10.19
C LYS A 633 -20.40 10.27 -10.32
N ASN A 634 -19.45 9.50 -9.80
CA ASN A 634 -18.02 9.80 -9.87
C ASN A 634 -17.42 9.22 -11.16
N PRO A 635 -17.01 10.04 -12.15
CA PRO A 635 -16.47 9.54 -13.39
C PRO A 635 -15.07 8.94 -13.19
N VAL A 636 -14.84 7.76 -13.76
CA VAL A 636 -13.52 7.09 -13.78
C VAL A 636 -12.84 7.24 -15.14
N SER A 637 -13.60 7.37 -16.20
CA SER A 637 -13.12 7.70 -17.55
C SER A 637 -14.20 8.46 -18.34
N ILE A 638 -13.75 9.20 -19.33
CA ILE A 638 -14.60 9.93 -20.27
C ILE A 638 -14.18 9.47 -21.68
N TYR A 639 -15.13 9.15 -22.53
CA TYR A 639 -14.86 8.69 -23.87
C TYR A 639 -15.85 9.29 -24.88
N PRO A 640 -15.42 9.53 -26.14
CA PRO A 640 -16.31 10.05 -27.18
C PRO A 640 -17.36 9.01 -27.56
N TYR A 641 -18.60 9.45 -27.75
CA TYR A 641 -19.71 8.60 -28.15
C TYR A 641 -20.72 9.40 -28.99
N ARG A 642 -20.86 9.08 -30.26
CA ARG A 642 -21.86 9.67 -31.21
C ARG A 642 -21.89 11.22 -31.16
N GLY A 643 -20.72 11.86 -31.31
CA GLY A 643 -20.60 13.33 -31.32
C GLY A 643 -20.76 14.01 -29.94
N SER A 644 -20.82 13.22 -28.86
CA SER A 644 -20.83 13.70 -27.46
C SER A 644 -19.85 12.90 -26.60
N TYR A 645 -19.74 13.22 -25.31
CA TYR A 645 -18.91 12.47 -24.39
C TYR A 645 -19.75 11.71 -23.37
N LYS A 646 -19.39 10.46 -23.10
CA LYS A 646 -19.95 9.66 -22.02
C LYS A 646 -18.91 9.44 -20.93
N ALA A 647 -19.38 9.32 -19.69
CA ALA A 647 -18.56 8.98 -18.54
C ALA A 647 -18.88 7.57 -18.03
N THR A 648 -17.85 6.80 -17.73
CA THR A 648 -17.99 5.54 -16.99
C THR A 648 -17.97 5.85 -15.50
N VAL A 649 -18.92 5.28 -14.74
CA VAL A 649 -19.01 5.34 -13.28
C VAL A 649 -18.86 3.91 -12.76
N LEU A 650 -17.96 3.70 -11.78
CA LEU A 650 -17.64 2.36 -11.31
C LEU A 650 -18.43 1.96 -10.06
N ILE A 651 -18.61 2.91 -9.11
CA ILE A 651 -19.25 2.63 -7.83
C ILE A 651 -20.60 3.35 -7.73
N PRO A 652 -21.71 2.63 -7.99
CA PRO A 652 -23.05 3.13 -7.70
C PRO A 652 -23.31 3.11 -6.18
N ILE A 653 -24.55 3.41 -5.76
CA ILE A 653 -24.98 3.09 -4.40
C ILE A 653 -24.87 1.58 -4.17
N MET A 654 -24.16 1.19 -3.10
CA MET A 654 -23.88 -0.22 -2.83
C MET A 654 -24.20 -0.54 -1.35
N PRO A 655 -25.36 -1.15 -1.08
CA PRO A 655 -25.67 -1.69 0.26
C PRO A 655 -24.81 -2.93 0.52
N SER A 656 -24.37 -3.08 1.75
CA SER A 656 -23.53 -4.20 2.18
C SER A 656 -23.93 -4.65 3.60
N VAL A 657 -23.91 -5.94 3.81
CA VAL A 657 -24.14 -6.57 5.13
C VAL A 657 -23.01 -7.53 5.42
N SER A 658 -22.57 -7.58 6.64
CA SER A 658 -21.58 -8.56 7.10
C SER A 658 -21.98 -9.11 8.47
N TYR A 659 -21.79 -10.40 8.65
CA TYR A 659 -21.89 -11.09 9.93
C TYR A 659 -20.57 -11.76 10.26
N THR A 660 -19.98 -11.39 11.39
CA THR A 660 -18.76 -12.00 11.91
C THR A 660 -19.08 -12.75 13.22
N ARG A 661 -18.63 -13.98 13.29
CA ARG A 661 -18.67 -14.78 14.51
C ARG A 661 -17.24 -15.17 14.90
N THR A 662 -16.79 -14.71 16.06
CA THR A 662 -15.53 -15.13 16.66
C THR A 662 -15.82 -16.14 17.78
N PHE A 663 -15.11 -17.25 17.77
CA PHE A 663 -15.14 -18.31 18.79
C PHE A 663 -13.80 -18.32 19.52
N GLY A 664 -13.81 -18.74 20.76
CA GLY A 664 -12.64 -18.78 21.65
C GLY A 664 -12.76 -17.72 22.75
N LYS A 665 -12.02 -17.94 23.84
CA LYS A 665 -11.91 -17.03 24.98
C LYS A 665 -10.76 -16.05 24.76
#